data_0fb10872b9bcd5ba1cd462625ce7acbe
#
_entry.id   0fb10872b9bcd5ba1cd462625ce7acbe
#
_cell.length_a   1.000
_cell.length_b   1.000
_cell.length_c   1.000
_cell.angle_alpha   90.00
_cell.angle_beta   90.00
_cell.angle_gamma   90.00
#
_symmetry.space_group_name_H-M   'P 1'
#
loop_
_entity.id
_entity.type
_entity.pdbx_description
1 polymer ?
#
loop_
_entity_poly.entity_id
_entity_poly.type
_entity_poly.pdbx_seq_one_letter_code
_entity_poly.pdbx_strand_id
1 'polypeptide(L)'
;MKYVAAFVLSLALGLCAVAERAELLMRAPAGELYVEQNPQGRTILPNGRFITPHGALYRVQPHPYGLTMSADGRWVVAVCSDDPQLSVLDLAQPDQPAHYGIPEKLEEGKGVLDAAFMGAAIDPTNSIVYIAGGGDWSVMAFDLNTRQRLFRIDCGHKNEDGDFTFGYVGDLRLSADGKMIYAVDQSNFRMLVIDVAAQKVCHSIPVGRYPFGITLSPDGKKAYVANVGMFEYAYVRDKQGGIAKLDFPPYGVPSKEAEKGVEIDDLDVPGLGDPNDIRGMSVWTVDISKQGEEKVVGKTKTGHLVGEKLEDFPAVGGSSPNSVVATEKYVYVSNGSNDSITVIHAKSGKRAHDIDLKLDPAVDHIRGMIPFGVALSPDLKTLYVAEAGINAVGVVSLPDHRVLGHIPTAWFPSKLAVSPDGKRLYVACAKGVGSGPNAGPGHAENEPTGIGALMRGYINVFDLPTTQEELDALTRQVVENNVTLYPLTEETRPEGHPVPPAPRTWNSPIKHVIYVTKENRTYDEVFGALPGGRGDAELCRLGRPIDVSNKDNSRTVKDVVLMPNHVALAKRYAISDNFYCDSDHSVDGHRWLVGTYPNEFMEAKIGESAKGDGPGNFMFIGSSGAIYPEDYNEAGAIWEHFARGKLRFRNYGLGFEFKPQDEEQEYKYTGIKLPINYPMPKVLFDNTSREFATYNTSVPDQFRMDMFQKEFEERWLSGKEPFPDIITMMLPNDHGSGERPDDGYPFWGSYMSDNDLALGRLVELISHSPFWKETVIFVTEDDAQGYRDTVDAHRSICMAIGPYVKPGYVSHQHVSMSSILKTMFLIHGLPALNQYDGFATDLSDMFLMTPDNAKPYNAWPVNAEVFDPQKAFDPLDEEFDWKAATEYVDVDSQEYLDTDPYGHSGEAGHAPRGEK
;
A
#
# COMPACT_ATOMS: atom_id res chain seq x y z
N MET A 1 39.25 19.38 -47.36
CA MET A 1 39.83 19.34 -46.02
C MET A 1 39.04 20.08 -44.94
N LYS A 2 38.18 21.06 -45.21
CA LYS A 2 37.36 21.73 -44.18
C LYS A 2 36.13 20.95 -43.70
N TYR A 3 35.64 20.00 -44.53
CA TYR A 3 34.47 19.19 -44.15
C TYR A 3 34.81 17.90 -43.39
N VAL A 4 36.08 17.44 -43.49
CA VAL A 4 36.56 16.27 -42.74
C VAL A 4 36.88 16.65 -41.28
N ALA A 5 37.35 17.89 -41.05
CA ALA A 5 37.62 18.36 -39.69
C ALA A 5 36.35 18.63 -38.83
N ALA A 6 35.24 19.04 -39.50
CA ALA A 6 33.94 19.22 -38.82
C ALA A 6 33.26 17.89 -38.43
N PHE A 7 33.45 16.87 -39.27
CA PHE A 7 32.90 15.54 -39.01
C PHE A 7 33.68 14.78 -37.93
N VAL A 8 35.01 15.00 -37.83
CA VAL A 8 35.84 14.41 -36.78
C VAL A 8 35.61 15.16 -35.45
N LEU A 9 35.32 16.47 -35.47
CA LEU A 9 35.03 17.22 -34.26
C LEU A 9 33.61 16.91 -33.72
N SER A 10 32.64 16.63 -34.57
CA SER A 10 31.31 16.20 -34.19
C SER A 10 31.31 14.74 -33.70
N LEU A 11 32.16 13.86 -34.22
CA LEU A 11 32.36 12.51 -33.69
C LEU A 11 33.12 12.51 -32.36
N ALA A 12 34.08 13.43 -32.17
CA ALA A 12 34.79 13.57 -30.90
C ALA A 12 33.92 14.21 -29.79
N LEU A 13 32.98 15.10 -30.14
CA LEU A 13 32.00 15.65 -29.20
C LEU A 13 30.86 14.66 -28.90
N GLY A 14 30.59 13.72 -29.82
CA GLY A 14 29.63 12.62 -29.58
C GLY A 14 30.22 11.44 -28.78
N LEU A 15 31.56 11.33 -28.71
CA LEU A 15 32.25 10.30 -27.94
C LEU A 15 32.68 10.78 -26.52
N CYS A 16 32.54 12.07 -26.21
CA CYS A 16 32.83 12.60 -24.88
C CYS A 16 31.62 12.81 -23.97
N ALA A 17 30.45 12.29 -24.36
CA ALA A 17 29.22 12.43 -23.55
C ALA A 17 28.67 11.10 -23.00
N VAL A 18 29.47 10.05 -22.98
CA VAL A 18 29.32 8.95 -22.02
C VAL A 18 30.49 9.11 -21.04
N ALA A 19 30.50 10.18 -20.28
CA ALA A 19 31.12 10.15 -18.97
C ALA A 19 30.43 8.96 -18.26
N GLU A 20 31.19 7.90 -17.94
CA GLU A 20 30.71 6.86 -17.02
C GLU A 20 30.09 7.61 -15.83
N ARG A 21 28.74 7.53 -15.70
CA ARG A 21 28.09 8.01 -14.49
C ARG A 21 28.80 7.29 -13.35
N ALA A 22 29.42 8.05 -12.44
CA ALA A 22 29.98 7.45 -11.23
C ALA A 22 28.86 6.63 -10.60
N GLU A 23 29.09 5.34 -10.38
CA GLU A 23 28.13 4.52 -9.64
C GLU A 23 27.95 5.13 -8.27
N LEU A 24 26.75 5.64 -8.01
CA LEU A 24 26.35 6.20 -6.73
C LEU A 24 25.72 5.11 -5.90
N LEU A 25 26.15 5.02 -4.66
CA LEU A 25 25.45 4.24 -3.65
C LEU A 25 24.37 5.11 -3.02
N MET A 26 23.23 4.50 -2.79
CA MET A 26 22.03 5.12 -2.21
C MET A 26 21.70 4.43 -0.90
N ARG A 27 21.44 5.19 0.16
CA ARG A 27 20.99 4.67 1.46
C ARG A 27 19.96 5.61 2.07
N ALA A 28 19.12 5.06 2.93
CA ALA A 28 18.24 5.87 3.76
C ALA A 28 19.05 6.77 4.70
N PRO A 29 18.63 8.02 4.90
CA PRO A 29 19.40 8.98 5.69
C PRO A 29 19.38 8.71 7.19
N ALA A 30 18.50 7.85 7.72
CA ALA A 30 18.38 7.59 9.15
C ALA A 30 19.60 6.89 9.77
N GLY A 31 20.36 6.07 9.01
CA GLY A 31 21.53 5.35 9.55
C GLY A 31 21.13 4.39 10.69
N GLU A 32 21.50 4.70 11.94
CA GLU A 32 21.14 3.93 13.14
C GLU A 32 20.06 4.63 14.01
N LEU A 33 19.48 5.73 13.51
CA LEU A 33 18.41 6.43 14.23
C LEU A 33 17.13 5.61 14.20
N TYR A 34 16.42 5.56 15.31
CA TYR A 34 15.11 4.96 15.42
C TYR A 34 14.03 5.94 14.93
N VAL A 35 12.83 5.43 14.61
CA VAL A 35 11.67 6.30 14.32
C VAL A 35 11.45 7.29 15.45
N GLU A 36 11.20 8.54 15.09
CA GLU A 36 10.95 9.63 16.02
C GLU A 36 10.03 10.66 15.40
N GLN A 37 8.92 10.95 16.06
CA GLN A 37 8.00 12.02 15.68
C GLN A 37 8.50 13.38 16.19
N ASN A 38 8.62 14.36 15.30
CA ASN A 38 8.94 15.74 15.67
C ASN A 38 8.21 16.74 14.75
N PRO A 39 6.97 17.10 15.06
CA PRO A 39 6.19 18.04 14.25
C PRO A 39 6.78 19.43 14.08
N GLN A 40 7.76 19.81 14.94
CA GLN A 40 8.42 21.12 14.92
C GLN A 40 9.85 21.07 14.36
N GLY A 41 10.25 19.91 13.86
CA GLY A 41 11.60 19.70 13.36
C GLY A 41 11.68 18.61 12.32
N ARG A 42 12.65 17.73 12.49
CA ARG A 42 12.86 16.56 11.63
C ARG A 42 12.19 15.32 12.24
N THR A 43 11.24 14.73 11.54
CA THR A 43 10.69 13.40 11.86
C THR A 43 11.45 12.33 11.08
N ILE A 44 11.63 11.17 11.68
CA ILE A 44 12.24 9.95 11.08
C ILE A 44 11.11 8.96 10.82
N LEU A 45 10.92 8.60 9.55
CA LEU A 45 9.85 7.71 9.10
C LEU A 45 10.25 6.23 9.19
N PRO A 46 9.28 5.29 9.19
CA PRO A 46 9.53 3.85 9.20
C PRO A 46 10.50 3.37 8.10
N ASN A 47 10.48 3.97 6.91
CA ASN A 47 11.39 3.62 5.81
C ASN A 47 12.79 4.29 5.91
N GLY A 48 13.10 4.91 7.03
CA GLY A 48 14.39 5.56 7.29
C GLY A 48 14.60 6.90 6.59
N ARG A 49 13.57 7.43 5.90
CA ARG A 49 13.58 8.77 5.32
C ARG A 49 13.25 9.82 6.38
N PHE A 50 13.53 11.07 6.06
CA PHE A 50 13.16 12.19 6.90
C PHE A 50 12.00 12.96 6.29
N ILE A 51 11.26 13.67 7.13
CA ILE A 51 10.44 14.79 6.73
C ILE A 51 10.84 16.03 7.53
N THR A 52 10.95 17.16 6.85
CA THR A 52 11.24 18.48 7.41
C THR A 52 10.27 19.48 6.77
N PRO A 53 8.97 19.44 7.16
CA PRO A 53 7.93 20.20 6.49
C PRO A 53 8.26 21.69 6.45
N HIS A 54 8.13 22.33 5.28
CA HIS A 54 8.26 23.77 5.15
C HIS A 54 7.02 24.47 5.75
N GLY A 55 7.21 25.50 6.58
CA GLY A 55 6.13 26.28 7.18
C GLY A 55 5.51 25.65 8.43
N ALA A 56 4.19 25.74 8.56
CA ALA A 56 3.44 25.32 9.75
C ALA A 56 2.63 24.04 9.49
N LEU A 57 2.43 23.26 10.55
CA LEU A 57 1.61 22.06 10.55
C LEU A 57 0.38 22.25 11.45
N TYR A 58 -0.81 21.97 10.93
CA TYR A 58 -2.06 21.96 11.66
C TYR A 58 -2.59 20.51 11.71
N ARG A 59 -2.62 19.93 12.89
CA ARG A 59 -3.09 18.53 13.10
C ARG A 59 -4.56 18.43 12.74
N VAL A 60 -4.92 17.41 11.96
CA VAL A 60 -6.29 17.02 11.61
C VAL A 60 -6.51 15.55 11.95
N GLN A 61 -7.67 15.02 11.60
CA GLN A 61 -7.98 13.60 11.81
C GLN A 61 -7.18 12.70 10.83
N PRO A 62 -7.19 11.36 11.03
CA PRO A 62 -6.45 10.43 10.18
C PRO A 62 -6.82 10.55 8.69
N HIS A 63 -5.85 10.32 7.83
CA HIS A 63 -6.01 10.13 6.39
C HIS A 63 -6.82 11.23 5.66
N PRO A 64 -6.39 12.52 5.69
CA PRO A 64 -7.02 13.60 4.94
C PRO A 64 -6.71 13.46 3.45
N TYR A 65 -7.61 12.83 2.70
CA TYR A 65 -7.51 12.71 1.23
C TYR A 65 -8.29 13.79 0.49
N GLY A 66 -9.15 14.55 1.15
CA GLY A 66 -9.88 15.69 0.61
C GLY A 66 -9.39 17.01 1.18
N LEU A 67 -9.31 18.05 0.33
CA LEU A 67 -9.00 19.42 0.75
C LEU A 67 -9.69 20.43 -0.16
N THR A 68 -10.33 21.42 0.42
CA THR A 68 -10.92 22.56 -0.32
C THR A 68 -10.72 23.87 0.46
N MET A 69 -10.74 25.00 -0.27
CA MET A 69 -10.64 26.34 0.31
C MET A 69 -11.77 27.22 -0.21
N SER A 70 -12.30 28.08 0.65
CA SER A 70 -13.29 29.10 0.25
C SER A 70 -12.68 30.15 -0.68
N ALA A 71 -13.50 30.71 -1.58
CA ALA A 71 -13.06 31.71 -2.55
C ALA A 71 -12.57 33.02 -1.92
N ASP A 72 -13.02 33.34 -0.72
CA ASP A 72 -12.56 34.48 0.08
C ASP A 72 -11.27 34.18 0.87
N GLY A 73 -10.80 32.92 0.85
CA GLY A 73 -9.60 32.49 1.54
C GLY A 73 -9.76 32.37 3.05
N ARG A 74 -10.98 32.38 3.61
CA ARG A 74 -11.22 32.27 5.05
C ARG A 74 -11.18 30.83 5.56
N TRP A 75 -11.82 29.92 4.84
CA TRP A 75 -12.01 28.53 5.27
C TRP A 75 -11.12 27.57 4.50
N VAL A 76 -10.44 26.67 5.22
CA VAL A 76 -9.80 25.48 4.67
C VAL A 76 -10.45 24.28 5.31
N VAL A 77 -10.91 23.35 4.48
CA VAL A 77 -11.64 22.16 4.93
C VAL A 77 -10.91 20.92 4.43
N ALA A 78 -10.50 20.07 5.36
CA ALA A 78 -9.96 18.73 5.08
C ALA A 78 -11.04 17.68 5.37
N VAL A 79 -11.15 16.70 4.48
CA VAL A 79 -12.01 15.52 4.60
C VAL A 79 -11.14 14.32 4.86
N CYS A 80 -11.39 13.64 5.98
CA CYS A 80 -10.68 12.46 6.43
C CYS A 80 -11.59 11.24 6.23
N SER A 81 -11.08 10.18 5.62
CA SER A 81 -11.89 9.04 5.16
C SER A 81 -11.93 7.88 6.15
N ASP A 82 -10.81 7.50 6.73
CA ASP A 82 -10.70 6.29 7.56
C ASP A 82 -11.61 6.36 8.81
N ASP A 83 -11.58 7.47 9.52
CA ASP A 83 -12.60 7.78 10.54
C ASP A 83 -13.36 9.01 10.03
N PRO A 84 -14.56 8.86 9.41
CA PRO A 84 -15.19 9.92 8.63
C PRO A 84 -15.35 11.21 9.39
N GLN A 85 -14.46 12.17 9.16
CA GLN A 85 -14.38 13.39 9.91
C GLN A 85 -14.09 14.60 9.02
N LEU A 86 -14.51 15.75 9.50
CA LEU A 86 -14.31 17.05 8.89
C LEU A 86 -13.42 17.91 9.77
N SER A 87 -12.28 18.34 9.26
CA SER A 87 -11.41 19.28 9.93
C SER A 87 -11.47 20.63 9.23
N VAL A 88 -11.83 21.69 9.97
CA VAL A 88 -12.02 23.03 9.43
C VAL A 88 -11.06 24.02 10.07
N LEU A 89 -10.25 24.71 9.26
CA LEU A 89 -9.43 25.85 9.70
C LEU A 89 -10.13 27.15 9.34
N ASP A 90 -10.45 27.98 10.37
CA ASP A 90 -10.87 29.36 10.18
C ASP A 90 -9.64 30.27 10.17
N LEU A 91 -9.20 30.69 8.99
CA LEU A 91 -8.02 31.55 8.83
C LEU A 91 -8.21 33.00 9.36
N ALA A 92 -9.43 33.38 9.77
CA ALA A 92 -9.66 34.60 10.53
C ALA A 92 -9.26 34.45 12.00
N GLN A 93 -9.04 33.21 12.48
CA GLN A 93 -8.61 32.89 13.84
C GLN A 93 -7.50 31.82 13.80
N PRO A 94 -6.35 32.11 13.19
CA PRO A 94 -5.33 31.10 12.87
C PRO A 94 -4.69 30.46 14.11
N ASP A 95 -4.73 31.08 15.26
CA ASP A 95 -4.18 30.56 16.52
C ASP A 95 -5.09 29.49 17.18
N GLN A 96 -6.28 29.26 16.65
CA GLN A 96 -7.21 28.23 17.11
C GLN A 96 -7.75 27.43 15.93
N PRO A 97 -6.94 26.50 15.37
CA PRO A 97 -7.47 25.54 14.40
C PRO A 97 -8.60 24.77 15.08
N ALA A 98 -9.80 24.95 14.58
CA ALA A 98 -10.95 24.27 15.13
C ALA A 98 -11.06 22.90 14.47
N HIS A 99 -10.77 21.86 15.23
CA HIS A 99 -11.05 20.49 14.84
C HIS A 99 -12.52 20.19 15.13
N TYR A 100 -13.26 19.87 14.10
CA TYR A 100 -14.63 19.38 14.23
C TYR A 100 -14.59 17.89 13.89
N GLY A 101 -14.07 17.13 14.82
CA GLY A 101 -14.25 15.69 14.83
C GLY A 101 -15.70 15.35 15.19
N ILE A 102 -16.12 14.17 14.83
CA ILE A 102 -17.33 13.57 15.36
C ILE A 102 -17.22 13.59 16.91
N PRO A 103 -18.23 14.08 17.65
CA PRO A 103 -18.23 13.92 19.10
C PRO A 103 -18.08 12.43 19.44
N GLU A 104 -17.32 12.11 20.47
CA GLU A 104 -16.95 10.74 20.91
C GLU A 104 -18.11 9.75 21.10
N LYS A 105 -19.34 10.15 21.04
CA LYS A 105 -20.55 9.28 21.00
C LYS A 105 -21.63 9.99 20.20
N LEU A 106 -21.82 9.52 18.98
CA LEU A 106 -23.01 9.82 18.22
C LEU A 106 -24.15 8.92 18.70
N GLU A 107 -25.24 9.50 19.18
CA GLU A 107 -26.54 8.86 19.08
C GLU A 107 -26.81 8.59 17.60
N GLU A 108 -27.17 7.37 17.25
CA GLU A 108 -27.46 6.94 15.88
C GLU A 108 -28.28 7.99 15.12
N GLY A 109 -27.78 8.51 13.99
CA GLY A 109 -28.42 9.54 13.19
C GLY A 109 -28.17 11.01 13.55
N LYS A 110 -27.26 11.32 14.48
CA LYS A 110 -26.95 12.70 14.90
C LYS A 110 -25.52 13.17 14.57
N GLY A 111 -24.78 12.43 13.74
CA GLY A 111 -23.43 12.81 13.32
C GLY A 111 -23.39 13.96 12.34
N VAL A 112 -22.22 14.62 12.27
CA VAL A 112 -21.94 15.62 11.22
C VAL A 112 -21.88 14.95 9.87
N LEU A 113 -21.21 13.80 9.80
CA LEU A 113 -21.07 12.95 8.60
C LEU A 113 -21.54 11.53 8.92
N ASP A 114 -22.12 10.86 7.95
CA ASP A 114 -22.42 9.42 8.03
C ASP A 114 -21.26 8.60 7.44
N ALA A 115 -20.60 9.14 6.42
CA ALA A 115 -19.35 8.67 5.83
C ALA A 115 -18.70 9.83 5.04
N ALA A 116 -17.45 9.70 4.65
CA ALA A 116 -16.77 10.68 3.81
C ALA A 116 -15.67 10.00 2.99
N PHE A 117 -15.32 10.59 1.83
CA PHE A 117 -14.18 10.15 1.05
C PHE A 117 -13.28 11.34 0.67
N MET A 118 -13.13 11.71 -0.60
CA MET A 118 -12.20 12.78 -1.00
C MET A 118 -12.90 14.07 -1.41
N GLY A 119 -14.11 13.95 -1.99
CA GLY A 119 -14.76 15.07 -2.64
C GLY A 119 -15.25 16.13 -1.66
N ALA A 120 -14.80 17.37 -1.84
CA ALA A 120 -15.31 18.52 -1.12
C ALA A 120 -15.36 19.78 -1.99
N ALA A 121 -16.43 20.59 -1.86
CA ALA A 121 -16.55 21.88 -2.53
C ALA A 121 -17.31 22.88 -1.67
N ILE A 122 -16.79 24.11 -1.56
CA ILE A 122 -17.43 25.20 -0.81
C ILE A 122 -18.29 26.02 -1.78
N ASP A 123 -19.48 26.41 -1.33
CA ASP A 123 -20.42 27.19 -2.10
C ASP A 123 -19.92 28.63 -2.39
N PRO A 124 -20.46 29.33 -3.41
CA PRO A 124 -20.03 30.70 -3.73
C PRO A 124 -20.27 31.73 -2.64
N THR A 125 -21.10 31.42 -1.62
CA THR A 125 -21.32 32.32 -0.47
C THR A 125 -20.27 32.09 0.65
N ASN A 126 -19.35 31.13 0.47
CA ASN A 126 -18.31 30.75 1.43
C ASN A 126 -18.86 30.29 2.79
N SER A 127 -20.05 29.69 2.81
CA SER A 127 -20.72 29.31 4.04
C SER A 127 -21.10 27.84 4.13
N ILE A 128 -21.23 27.16 2.99
CA ILE A 128 -21.62 25.75 2.94
C ILE A 128 -20.53 24.94 2.26
N VAL A 129 -20.12 23.81 2.85
CA VAL A 129 -19.29 22.81 2.18
C VAL A 129 -20.13 21.57 1.86
N TYR A 130 -20.01 21.08 0.62
CA TYR A 130 -20.57 19.82 0.16
C TYR A 130 -19.49 18.75 0.20
N ILE A 131 -19.82 17.57 0.72
CA ILE A 131 -18.88 16.48 0.99
C ILE A 131 -19.39 15.20 0.36
N ALA A 132 -18.53 14.50 -0.36
CA ALA A 132 -18.80 13.19 -0.92
C ALA A 132 -18.83 12.14 0.19
N GLY A 133 -19.90 11.38 0.29
CA GLY A 133 -20.17 10.43 1.37
C GLY A 133 -19.66 9.00 1.11
N GLY A 134 -18.76 8.79 0.13
CA GLY A 134 -18.20 7.46 -0.10
C GLY A 134 -19.26 6.37 -0.24
N GLY A 135 -19.09 5.29 0.53
CA GLY A 135 -19.98 4.14 0.57
C GLY A 135 -21.37 4.37 1.18
N ASP A 136 -21.61 5.52 1.83
CA ASP A 136 -22.97 5.95 2.23
C ASP A 136 -23.80 6.41 1.02
N TRP A 137 -23.16 6.55 -0.14
CA TRP A 137 -23.76 6.95 -1.40
C TRP A 137 -24.59 8.21 -1.32
N SER A 138 -24.02 9.23 -0.71
CA SER A 138 -24.67 10.52 -0.50
C SER A 138 -23.76 11.71 -0.78
N VAL A 139 -24.33 12.89 -0.82
CA VAL A 139 -23.63 14.17 -0.68
C VAL A 139 -24.22 14.90 0.52
N MET A 140 -23.36 15.30 1.45
CA MET A 140 -23.77 16.02 2.66
C MET A 140 -23.42 17.50 2.55
N ALA A 141 -24.31 18.37 3.04
CA ALA A 141 -24.10 19.81 3.13
C ALA A 141 -23.90 20.20 4.60
N PHE A 142 -22.79 20.90 4.86
CA PHE A 142 -22.41 21.35 6.20
C PHE A 142 -22.18 22.86 6.23
N ASP A 143 -22.78 23.55 7.21
CA ASP A 143 -22.62 25.00 7.40
C ASP A 143 -21.36 25.30 8.21
N LEU A 144 -20.41 26.01 7.62
CA LEU A 144 -19.11 26.34 8.18
C LEU A 144 -19.22 27.35 9.36
N ASN A 145 -20.27 28.17 9.44
CA ASN A 145 -20.46 29.14 10.49
C ASN A 145 -21.16 28.53 11.72
N THR A 146 -22.26 27.78 11.50
CA THR A 146 -23.02 27.13 12.57
C THR A 146 -22.44 25.77 12.97
N ARG A 147 -21.61 25.16 12.10
CA ARG A 147 -20.97 23.86 12.34
C ARG A 147 -21.98 22.73 12.43
N GLN A 148 -23.01 22.77 11.61
CA GLN A 148 -24.10 21.80 11.59
C GLN A 148 -24.32 21.24 10.21
N ARG A 149 -24.67 19.96 10.11
CA ARG A 149 -25.17 19.38 8.87
C ARG A 149 -26.53 20.02 8.56
N LEU A 150 -26.65 20.56 7.35
CA LEU A 150 -27.89 21.15 6.89
C LEU A 150 -28.83 20.11 6.30
N PHE A 151 -28.31 19.25 5.43
CA PHE A 151 -29.05 18.18 4.79
C PHE A 151 -28.10 17.11 4.20
N ARG A 152 -28.69 15.98 3.84
CA ARG A 152 -28.05 14.87 3.11
C ARG A 152 -28.83 14.65 1.81
N ILE A 153 -28.12 14.55 0.70
CA ILE A 153 -28.67 14.22 -0.62
C ILE A 153 -28.41 12.75 -0.88
N ASP A 154 -29.43 11.94 -0.96
CA ASP A 154 -29.34 10.56 -1.40
C ASP A 154 -29.04 10.52 -2.90
N CYS A 155 -28.07 9.74 -3.33
CA CYS A 155 -27.69 9.60 -4.73
C CYS A 155 -28.45 8.49 -5.46
N GLY A 156 -29.37 7.79 -4.79
CA GLY A 156 -30.27 6.83 -5.40
C GLY A 156 -31.11 7.45 -6.53
N HIS A 157 -31.12 6.82 -7.69
CA HIS A 157 -31.84 7.34 -8.84
C HIS A 157 -32.18 6.25 -9.86
N LYS A 158 -33.16 6.56 -10.72
CA LYS A 158 -33.56 5.71 -11.83
C LYS A 158 -33.53 6.50 -13.12
N ASN A 159 -32.99 5.92 -14.19
CA ASN A 159 -32.98 6.47 -15.54
C ASN A 159 -33.18 5.36 -16.58
N GLU A 160 -32.93 5.66 -17.86
CA GLU A 160 -33.06 4.70 -18.97
C GLU A 160 -32.01 3.56 -18.90
N ASP A 161 -30.86 3.77 -18.25
CA ASP A 161 -29.79 2.77 -18.12
C ASP A 161 -30.06 1.78 -16.98
N GLY A 162 -30.88 2.14 -15.99
CA GLY A 162 -31.18 1.25 -14.86
C GLY A 162 -31.78 1.93 -13.63
N ASP A 163 -31.87 1.14 -12.57
CA ASP A 163 -32.30 1.52 -11.24
C ASP A 163 -31.10 1.42 -10.31
N PHE A 164 -30.51 2.56 -9.96
CA PHE A 164 -29.29 2.63 -9.15
C PHE A 164 -29.67 2.86 -7.68
N THR A 165 -29.55 1.82 -6.88
CA THR A 165 -29.92 1.81 -5.45
C THR A 165 -28.73 1.84 -4.52
N PHE A 166 -27.51 1.56 -5.03
CA PHE A 166 -26.25 1.61 -4.31
C PHE A 166 -25.14 2.18 -5.19
N GLY A 167 -24.13 2.78 -4.61
CA GLY A 167 -22.98 3.32 -5.29
C GLY A 167 -21.92 3.83 -4.30
N TYR A 168 -20.90 4.51 -4.85
CA TYR A 168 -19.80 5.08 -4.07
C TYR A 168 -19.44 6.45 -4.61
N VAL A 169 -19.74 7.52 -3.86
CA VAL A 169 -19.44 8.91 -4.27
C VAL A 169 -18.01 9.27 -3.89
N GLY A 170 -17.12 9.34 -4.89
CA GLY A 170 -15.67 9.53 -4.68
C GLY A 170 -15.23 10.99 -4.60
N ASP A 171 -15.34 11.74 -5.69
CA ASP A 171 -14.96 13.16 -5.79
C ASP A 171 -16.13 13.99 -6.36
N LEU A 172 -16.13 15.28 -6.09
CA LEU A 172 -17.18 16.18 -6.56
C LEU A 172 -16.68 17.60 -6.88
N ARG A 173 -17.40 18.29 -7.75
CA ARG A 173 -17.21 19.71 -8.02
C ARG A 173 -18.56 20.42 -8.08
N LEU A 174 -18.56 21.69 -7.65
CA LEU A 174 -19.74 22.54 -7.68
C LEU A 174 -19.69 23.47 -8.89
N SER A 175 -20.84 23.72 -9.57
CA SER A 175 -20.94 24.73 -10.59
C SER A 175 -20.66 26.13 -10.04
N ALA A 176 -20.17 27.05 -10.85
CA ALA A 176 -19.77 28.39 -10.42
C ALA A 176 -20.94 29.21 -9.81
N ASP A 177 -22.17 28.90 -10.14
CA ASP A 177 -23.38 29.53 -9.56
C ASP A 177 -23.92 28.77 -8.33
N GLY A 178 -23.26 27.68 -7.91
CA GLY A 178 -23.61 26.90 -6.73
C GLY A 178 -24.86 26.03 -6.87
N LYS A 179 -25.43 25.89 -8.09
CA LYS A 179 -26.70 25.17 -8.25
C LYS A 179 -26.57 23.69 -8.55
N MET A 180 -25.48 23.28 -9.16
CA MET A 180 -25.26 21.91 -9.59
C MET A 180 -23.99 21.33 -8.96
N ILE A 181 -24.07 20.08 -8.49
CA ILE A 181 -22.92 19.29 -8.12
C ILE A 181 -22.71 18.22 -9.19
N TYR A 182 -21.46 18.10 -9.65
CA TYR A 182 -20.99 17.02 -10.52
C TYR A 182 -20.11 16.11 -9.66
N ALA A 183 -20.52 14.85 -9.50
CA ALA A 183 -19.83 13.88 -8.66
C ALA A 183 -19.53 12.60 -9.43
N VAL A 184 -18.51 11.85 -9.02
CA VAL A 184 -18.19 10.55 -9.59
C VAL A 184 -18.72 9.42 -8.71
N ASP A 185 -19.40 8.46 -9.33
CA ASP A 185 -19.83 7.21 -8.71
C ASP A 185 -18.90 6.08 -9.17
N GLN A 186 -18.04 5.66 -8.28
CA GLN A 186 -16.98 4.67 -8.55
C GLN A 186 -17.54 3.26 -8.72
N SER A 187 -18.63 2.92 -8.02
CA SER A 187 -19.24 1.59 -8.10
C SER A 187 -19.97 1.34 -9.41
N ASN A 188 -20.66 2.38 -9.93
CA ASN A 188 -21.48 2.25 -11.13
C ASN A 188 -20.82 2.84 -12.40
N PHE A 189 -19.57 3.33 -12.28
CA PHE A 189 -18.83 3.96 -13.39
C PHE A 189 -19.57 5.14 -14.04
N ARG A 190 -20.09 6.05 -13.20
CA ARG A 190 -20.92 7.14 -13.65
C ARG A 190 -20.46 8.51 -13.14
N MET A 191 -20.79 9.56 -13.90
CA MET A 191 -20.81 10.93 -13.39
C MET A 191 -22.27 11.29 -13.04
N LEU A 192 -22.48 11.72 -11.80
CA LEU A 192 -23.77 12.16 -11.29
C LEU A 192 -23.90 13.68 -11.48
N VAL A 193 -25.09 14.14 -11.87
CA VAL A 193 -25.50 15.56 -11.95
C VAL A 193 -26.57 15.75 -10.88
N ILE A 194 -26.28 16.54 -9.87
CA ILE A 194 -27.09 16.70 -8.67
C ILE A 194 -27.59 18.14 -8.61
N ASP A 195 -28.93 18.36 -8.57
CA ASP A 195 -29.52 19.65 -8.33
C ASP A 195 -29.53 19.93 -6.82
N VAL A 196 -28.80 20.97 -6.42
CA VAL A 196 -28.63 21.36 -5.01
C VAL A 196 -29.97 21.80 -4.39
N ALA A 197 -30.79 22.59 -5.10
CA ALA A 197 -32.05 23.07 -4.57
C ALA A 197 -33.13 21.99 -4.49
N ALA A 198 -33.13 21.05 -5.45
CA ALA A 198 -34.04 19.91 -5.45
C ALA A 198 -33.53 18.76 -4.56
N GLN A 199 -32.27 18.81 -4.09
CA GLN A 199 -31.61 17.80 -3.28
C GLN A 199 -31.71 16.38 -3.88
N LYS A 200 -31.43 16.23 -5.17
CA LYS A 200 -31.55 14.97 -5.87
C LYS A 200 -30.64 14.88 -7.10
N VAL A 201 -30.31 13.65 -7.48
CA VAL A 201 -29.71 13.34 -8.78
C VAL A 201 -30.75 13.63 -9.86
N CYS A 202 -30.44 14.52 -10.79
CA CYS A 202 -31.33 14.86 -11.92
C CYS A 202 -30.89 14.19 -13.23
N HIS A 203 -29.62 13.80 -13.34
CA HIS A 203 -29.09 13.06 -14.48
C HIS A 203 -27.85 12.27 -14.05
N SER A 204 -27.53 11.16 -14.73
CA SER A 204 -26.28 10.44 -14.56
C SER A 204 -25.79 9.88 -15.89
N ILE A 205 -24.49 9.96 -16.11
CA ILE A 205 -23.86 9.67 -17.40
C ILE A 205 -22.81 8.57 -17.20
N PRO A 206 -22.82 7.46 -17.97
CA PRO A 206 -21.76 6.47 -17.92
C PRO A 206 -20.44 7.11 -18.35
N VAL A 207 -19.38 6.83 -17.59
CA VAL A 207 -18.02 7.27 -17.84
C VAL A 207 -17.07 6.08 -17.92
N GLY A 208 -15.74 6.27 -17.72
CA GLY A 208 -14.80 5.16 -17.69
C GLY A 208 -14.86 4.37 -16.38
N ARG A 209 -14.04 3.33 -16.30
CA ARG A 209 -13.98 2.42 -15.15
C ARG A 209 -13.35 3.10 -13.94
N TYR A 210 -13.93 2.91 -12.77
CA TYR A 210 -13.49 3.49 -11.50
C TYR A 210 -13.16 4.98 -11.63
N PRO A 211 -14.17 5.85 -11.90
CA PRO A 211 -13.95 7.29 -11.98
C PRO A 211 -13.52 7.82 -10.61
N PHE A 212 -12.33 8.46 -10.56
CA PHE A 212 -11.68 8.83 -9.32
C PHE A 212 -11.67 10.34 -9.08
N GLY A 213 -11.12 11.11 -10.00
CA GLY A 213 -11.07 12.56 -9.91
C GLY A 213 -11.92 13.27 -10.95
N ILE A 214 -12.46 14.45 -10.60
CA ILE A 214 -13.28 15.28 -11.50
C ILE A 214 -12.88 16.75 -11.41
N THR A 215 -12.89 17.45 -12.55
CA THR A 215 -12.81 18.93 -12.59
C THR A 215 -13.71 19.51 -13.66
N LEU A 216 -14.01 20.81 -13.55
CA LEU A 216 -14.77 21.56 -14.55
C LEU A 216 -13.85 22.44 -15.39
N SER A 217 -14.23 22.68 -16.65
CA SER A 217 -13.56 23.69 -17.47
C SER A 217 -13.79 25.11 -16.91
N PRO A 218 -12.88 26.08 -17.13
CA PRO A 218 -13.05 27.45 -16.62
C PRO A 218 -14.33 28.12 -17.05
N ASP A 219 -14.86 27.79 -18.24
CA ASP A 219 -16.14 28.32 -18.74
C ASP A 219 -17.38 27.54 -18.24
N GLY A 220 -17.21 26.53 -17.40
CA GLY A 220 -18.26 25.69 -16.81
C GLY A 220 -19.06 24.84 -17.82
N LYS A 221 -18.52 24.61 -19.04
CA LYS A 221 -19.26 23.87 -20.09
C LYS A 221 -18.80 22.42 -20.24
N LYS A 222 -17.72 22.04 -19.64
CA LYS A 222 -17.19 20.67 -19.68
C LYS A 222 -16.82 20.18 -18.28
N ALA A 223 -17.00 18.89 -18.04
CA ALA A 223 -16.40 18.17 -16.96
C ALA A 223 -15.34 17.20 -17.51
N TYR A 224 -14.25 17.03 -16.77
CA TYR A 224 -13.19 16.07 -17.08
C TYR A 224 -13.12 15.06 -15.94
N VAL A 225 -13.28 13.78 -16.27
CA VAL A 225 -13.31 12.66 -15.32
C VAL A 225 -12.12 11.75 -15.56
N ALA A 226 -11.29 11.58 -14.56
CA ALA A 226 -10.17 10.64 -14.56
C ALA A 226 -10.66 9.26 -14.10
N ASN A 227 -10.29 8.19 -14.83
CA ASN A 227 -10.75 6.82 -14.63
C ASN A 227 -9.57 5.88 -14.43
N VAL A 228 -9.41 5.33 -13.23
CA VAL A 228 -8.23 4.53 -12.82
C VAL A 228 -8.34 3.04 -13.15
N GLY A 229 -9.53 2.48 -13.36
CA GLY A 229 -9.71 1.04 -13.54
C GLY A 229 -9.14 0.53 -14.86
N MET A 230 -8.42 -0.58 -14.82
CA MET A 230 -7.92 -1.26 -16.01
C MET A 230 -8.98 -2.20 -16.57
N PHE A 231 -9.58 -3.00 -15.70
CA PHE A 231 -10.56 -4.02 -16.05
C PHE A 231 -11.94 -3.73 -15.42
N GLU A 232 -12.92 -4.51 -15.85
CA GLU A 232 -14.22 -4.63 -15.24
C GLU A 232 -14.39 -6.10 -14.85
N TYR A 233 -14.53 -6.34 -13.57
CA TYR A 233 -14.62 -7.67 -13.01
C TYR A 233 -16.06 -8.15 -12.99
N ALA A 234 -16.28 -9.43 -13.28
CA ALA A 234 -17.61 -10.04 -13.32
C ALA A 234 -17.58 -11.41 -12.67
N TYR A 235 -18.71 -11.80 -12.05
CA TYR A 235 -18.85 -13.13 -11.46
C TYR A 235 -18.71 -14.22 -12.52
N VAL A 236 -17.96 -15.26 -12.18
CA VAL A 236 -17.92 -16.52 -12.92
C VAL A 236 -19.26 -17.24 -12.74
N ARG A 237 -19.85 -17.75 -13.83
CA ARG A 237 -21.15 -18.42 -13.79
C ARG A 237 -21.05 -19.88 -14.22
N ASP A 238 -21.88 -20.72 -13.58
CA ASP A 238 -22.08 -22.10 -14.02
C ASP A 238 -22.99 -22.14 -15.28
N LYS A 239 -23.11 -23.31 -15.92
CA LYS A 239 -23.97 -23.51 -17.11
C LYS A 239 -25.46 -23.31 -16.86
N GLN A 240 -25.88 -23.30 -15.62
CA GLN A 240 -27.23 -23.01 -15.20
C GLN A 240 -27.44 -21.50 -14.94
N GLY A 241 -26.38 -20.68 -15.03
CA GLY A 241 -26.39 -19.25 -14.80
C GLY A 241 -26.27 -18.85 -13.31
N GLY A 242 -26.04 -19.81 -12.42
CA GLY A 242 -25.74 -19.56 -11.02
C GLY A 242 -24.36 -18.90 -10.87
N ILE A 243 -24.15 -18.14 -9.79
CA ILE A 243 -22.85 -17.56 -9.48
C ILE A 243 -21.97 -18.67 -8.91
N ALA A 244 -20.85 -18.94 -9.58
CA ALA A 244 -19.80 -19.79 -9.03
C ALA A 244 -19.07 -19.06 -7.90
N LYS A 245 -18.31 -19.78 -7.08
CA LYS A 245 -17.52 -19.16 -6.01
C LYS A 245 -16.23 -18.49 -6.51
N LEU A 246 -15.92 -18.61 -7.80
CA LEU A 246 -14.83 -17.88 -8.47
C LEU A 246 -15.34 -16.55 -9.00
N ASP A 247 -14.65 -15.47 -8.67
CA ASP A 247 -15.03 -14.13 -9.11
C ASP A 247 -14.21 -13.63 -10.30
N PHE A 248 -13.04 -14.23 -10.57
CA PHE A 248 -12.09 -13.79 -11.58
C PHE A 248 -11.50 -14.95 -12.37
N PRO A 249 -10.96 -14.70 -13.58
CA PRO A 249 -10.30 -15.74 -14.35
C PRO A 249 -9.10 -16.34 -13.60
N PRO A 250 -8.99 -17.67 -13.49
CA PRO A 250 -7.86 -18.34 -12.82
C PRO A 250 -6.60 -18.40 -13.68
N TYR A 251 -6.35 -17.41 -14.52
CA TYR A 251 -5.23 -17.35 -15.44
C TYR A 251 -4.36 -16.13 -15.23
N GLY A 252 -3.07 -16.27 -15.54
CA GLY A 252 -2.15 -15.15 -15.50
C GLY A 252 -2.46 -14.08 -16.56
N VAL A 253 -2.30 -12.82 -16.19
CA VAL A 253 -2.45 -11.63 -17.04
C VAL A 253 -1.07 -11.07 -17.39
N PRO A 254 -0.77 -10.74 -18.67
CA PRO A 254 -1.58 -10.91 -19.87
C PRO A 254 -1.54 -12.35 -20.40
N SER A 255 -2.66 -12.84 -20.90
CA SER A 255 -2.77 -14.09 -21.67
C SER A 255 -3.98 -14.04 -22.59
N LYS A 256 -4.08 -14.96 -23.55
CA LYS A 256 -5.26 -15.02 -24.42
C LYS A 256 -6.50 -15.47 -23.66
N GLU A 257 -6.30 -16.33 -22.69
CA GLU A 257 -7.31 -16.87 -21.80
C GLU A 257 -7.88 -15.73 -20.93
N ALA A 258 -7.02 -14.94 -20.30
CA ALA A 258 -7.43 -13.80 -19.51
C ALA A 258 -8.10 -12.71 -20.36
N GLU A 259 -7.66 -12.48 -21.60
CA GLU A 259 -8.29 -11.50 -22.50
C GLU A 259 -9.70 -11.94 -22.95
N LYS A 260 -9.87 -13.23 -23.30
CA LYS A 260 -11.09 -13.72 -23.97
C LYS A 260 -12.03 -14.49 -23.09
N GLY A 261 -11.56 -14.96 -21.94
CA GLY A 261 -12.24 -15.94 -21.12
C GLY A 261 -12.10 -17.37 -21.63
N VAL A 262 -12.54 -18.29 -20.84
CA VAL A 262 -12.52 -19.73 -21.14
C VAL A 262 -13.74 -20.43 -20.56
N GLU A 263 -14.09 -21.58 -21.13
CA GLU A 263 -15.00 -22.53 -20.55
C GLU A 263 -14.18 -23.64 -19.85
N ILE A 264 -14.38 -23.83 -18.54
CA ILE A 264 -13.72 -24.86 -17.74
C ILE A 264 -14.84 -25.68 -17.08
N ASP A 265 -14.86 -26.98 -17.36
CA ASP A 265 -15.89 -27.89 -16.86
C ASP A 265 -17.31 -27.32 -17.10
N ASP A 266 -17.98 -26.92 -16.02
CA ASP A 266 -19.34 -26.37 -16.10
C ASP A 266 -19.38 -24.85 -15.88
N LEU A 267 -18.22 -24.17 -15.86
CA LEU A 267 -18.11 -22.74 -15.63
C LEU A 267 -17.82 -21.96 -16.91
N ASP A 268 -18.50 -20.82 -17.05
CA ASP A 268 -18.15 -19.79 -18.03
C ASP A 268 -17.32 -18.71 -17.33
N VAL A 269 -15.99 -18.77 -17.52
CA VAL A 269 -15.03 -17.82 -16.92
C VAL A 269 -14.87 -16.65 -17.87
N PRO A 270 -15.38 -15.45 -17.54
CA PRO A 270 -15.35 -14.29 -18.42
C PRO A 270 -13.92 -13.78 -18.63
N GLY A 271 -13.64 -13.26 -19.81
CA GLY A 271 -12.39 -12.56 -20.09
C GLY A 271 -12.40 -11.15 -19.50
N LEU A 272 -11.22 -10.67 -19.10
CA LEU A 272 -11.01 -9.30 -18.62
C LEU A 272 -10.97 -8.28 -19.77
N GLY A 273 -10.67 -8.73 -21.00
CA GLY A 273 -10.55 -7.88 -22.17
C GLY A 273 -9.16 -7.25 -22.33
N ASP A 274 -9.09 -6.19 -23.15
CA ASP A 274 -7.85 -5.47 -23.42
C ASP A 274 -7.50 -4.54 -22.22
N PRO A 275 -6.31 -4.65 -21.61
CA PRO A 275 -5.84 -3.76 -20.54
C PRO A 275 -5.73 -2.30 -21.01
N ASN A 276 -5.61 -2.07 -22.32
CA ASN A 276 -5.54 -0.75 -22.93
C ASN A 276 -6.89 -0.22 -23.44
N ASP A 277 -8.00 -0.85 -23.06
CA ASP A 277 -9.35 -0.34 -23.39
C ASP A 277 -9.49 1.13 -22.96
N ILE A 278 -10.15 1.95 -23.81
CA ILE A 278 -10.31 3.40 -23.58
C ILE A 278 -11.15 3.73 -22.34
N ARG A 279 -11.86 2.75 -21.78
CA ARG A 279 -12.65 2.94 -20.55
C ARG A 279 -11.76 3.01 -19.28
N GLY A 280 -10.55 2.45 -19.30
CA GLY A 280 -9.62 2.48 -18.18
C GLY A 280 -8.40 3.37 -18.44
N MET A 281 -7.70 3.77 -17.40
CA MET A 281 -6.48 4.58 -17.46
C MET A 281 -6.62 5.75 -18.43
N SER A 282 -7.68 6.58 -18.22
CA SER A 282 -8.12 7.56 -19.22
C SER A 282 -8.82 8.77 -18.58
N VAL A 283 -8.91 9.84 -19.34
CA VAL A 283 -9.76 10.99 -19.01
C VAL A 283 -10.89 11.09 -20.01
N TRP A 284 -12.13 11.16 -19.49
CA TRP A 284 -13.30 11.38 -20.30
C TRP A 284 -13.80 12.82 -20.16
N THR A 285 -14.15 13.43 -21.29
CA THR A 285 -14.70 14.79 -21.37
C THR A 285 -16.19 14.70 -21.56
N VAL A 286 -16.95 15.30 -20.64
CA VAL A 286 -18.39 15.39 -20.68
C VAL A 286 -18.79 16.83 -20.99
N ASP A 287 -19.63 17.04 -22.01
CA ASP A 287 -20.31 18.33 -22.28
C ASP A 287 -21.43 18.50 -21.26
N ILE A 288 -21.32 19.53 -20.42
CA ILE A 288 -22.27 19.89 -19.37
C ILE A 288 -22.90 21.28 -19.64
N SER A 289 -22.77 21.80 -20.87
CA SER A 289 -23.25 23.14 -21.25
C SER A 289 -24.77 23.31 -21.18
N LYS A 290 -25.51 22.21 -21.15
CA LYS A 290 -26.96 22.19 -21.13
C LYS A 290 -27.48 21.12 -20.18
N GLN A 291 -28.09 21.54 -19.08
CA GLN A 291 -28.66 20.66 -18.07
C GLN A 291 -29.69 19.69 -18.67
N GLY A 292 -29.55 18.38 -18.32
CA GLY A 292 -30.39 17.28 -18.80
C GLY A 292 -30.03 16.78 -20.22
N GLU A 293 -28.97 17.33 -20.85
CA GLU A 293 -28.43 16.89 -22.14
C GLU A 293 -26.90 16.61 -22.05
N GLU A 294 -26.40 16.39 -20.84
CA GLU A 294 -24.99 16.07 -20.60
C GLU A 294 -24.62 14.79 -21.34
N LYS A 295 -23.44 14.80 -21.97
CA LYS A 295 -22.94 13.66 -22.76
C LYS A 295 -21.42 13.63 -22.88
N VAL A 296 -20.89 12.44 -23.03
CA VAL A 296 -19.47 12.23 -23.32
C VAL A 296 -19.15 12.74 -24.75
N VAL A 297 -18.15 13.62 -24.85
CA VAL A 297 -17.69 14.22 -26.12
C VAL A 297 -16.23 13.93 -26.44
N GLY A 298 -15.46 13.33 -25.52
CA GLY A 298 -14.07 12.98 -25.72
C GLY A 298 -13.59 11.91 -24.75
N LYS A 299 -12.59 11.12 -25.16
CA LYS A 299 -11.93 10.09 -24.37
C LYS A 299 -10.45 10.07 -24.71
N THR A 300 -9.58 10.08 -23.71
CA THR A 300 -8.12 10.20 -23.90
C THR A 300 -7.38 9.28 -22.94
N LYS A 301 -6.52 8.40 -23.43
CA LYS A 301 -5.61 7.58 -22.61
C LYS A 301 -4.55 8.48 -21.98
N THR A 302 -4.10 8.10 -20.77
CA THR A 302 -3.05 8.80 -20.01
C THR A 302 -1.85 7.91 -19.77
N GLY A 303 -0.69 8.49 -19.50
CA GLY A 303 0.55 7.83 -19.17
C GLY A 303 0.96 6.72 -20.14
N HIS A 304 1.65 5.69 -19.64
CA HIS A 304 2.10 4.54 -20.43
C HIS A 304 0.99 3.51 -20.65
N LEU A 305 1.04 2.86 -21.81
CA LEU A 305 0.15 1.72 -22.09
C LEU A 305 0.76 0.43 -21.56
N VAL A 306 -0.08 -0.48 -21.09
CA VAL A 306 0.36 -1.84 -20.71
C VAL A 306 0.98 -2.52 -21.94
N GLY A 307 2.19 -3.07 -21.77
CA GLY A 307 2.99 -3.65 -22.84
C GLY A 307 3.78 -2.65 -23.68
N GLU A 308 3.66 -1.33 -23.44
CA GLU A 308 4.53 -0.33 -24.07
C GLU A 308 5.98 -0.57 -23.65
N LYS A 309 6.89 -0.50 -24.61
CA LYS A 309 8.30 -0.74 -24.32
C LYS A 309 8.90 0.48 -23.63
N LEU A 310 9.26 0.31 -22.38
CA LEU A 310 9.96 1.29 -21.56
C LEU A 310 11.41 0.82 -21.42
N GLU A 311 12.38 1.66 -21.82
CA GLU A 311 13.80 1.30 -21.74
C GLU A 311 14.08 -0.11 -22.32
N ASP A 312 14.20 -1.14 -21.45
CA ASP A 312 14.47 -2.53 -21.83
C ASP A 312 13.36 -3.53 -21.48
N PHE A 313 12.21 -3.06 -20.93
CA PHE A 313 11.09 -3.93 -20.53
C PHE A 313 9.72 -3.39 -20.98
N PRO A 314 8.69 -4.26 -21.08
CA PRO A 314 7.33 -3.83 -21.32
C PRO A 314 6.68 -3.33 -20.04
N ALA A 315 5.90 -2.25 -20.10
CA ALA A 315 5.11 -1.76 -18.97
C ALA A 315 4.12 -2.84 -18.50
N VAL A 316 4.07 -3.05 -17.18
CA VAL A 316 3.21 -4.06 -16.53
C VAL A 316 1.88 -3.43 -16.11
N GLY A 317 1.92 -2.38 -15.29
CA GLY A 317 0.76 -1.65 -14.80
C GLY A 317 0.37 -0.49 -15.71
N GLY A 318 -0.75 0.14 -15.39
CA GLY A 318 -1.26 1.31 -16.07
C GLY A 318 -0.81 2.63 -15.43
N SER A 319 -1.42 3.75 -15.82
CA SER A 319 -1.02 5.09 -15.39
C SER A 319 -1.61 5.53 -14.05
N SER A 320 -2.73 4.96 -13.62
CA SER A 320 -3.51 5.41 -12.44
C SER A 320 -3.79 6.93 -12.46
N PRO A 321 -4.61 7.44 -13.41
CA PRO A 321 -4.91 8.86 -13.49
C PRO A 321 -5.88 9.27 -12.37
N ASN A 322 -5.43 10.09 -11.41
CA ASN A 322 -6.17 10.31 -10.16
C ASN A 322 -6.75 11.73 -10.01
N SER A 323 -5.96 12.75 -10.22
CA SER A 323 -6.40 14.14 -10.08
C SER A 323 -6.29 14.91 -11.38
N VAL A 324 -7.21 15.84 -11.59
CA VAL A 324 -7.32 16.59 -12.85
C VAL A 324 -7.63 18.07 -12.60
N VAL A 325 -6.93 18.96 -13.31
CA VAL A 325 -7.22 20.39 -13.36
C VAL A 325 -7.22 20.89 -14.79
N ALA A 326 -7.95 21.97 -15.06
CA ALA A 326 -8.14 22.48 -16.41
C ALA A 326 -7.90 23.99 -16.53
N THR A 327 -7.26 24.37 -17.62
CA THR A 327 -7.19 25.75 -18.12
C THR A 327 -8.00 25.88 -19.44
N GLU A 328 -8.12 27.05 -20.01
CA GLU A 328 -8.74 27.19 -21.33
C GLU A 328 -8.00 26.41 -22.43
N LYS A 329 -6.69 26.20 -22.27
CA LYS A 329 -5.83 25.60 -23.31
C LYS A 329 -5.56 24.11 -23.06
N TYR A 330 -5.33 23.72 -21.82
CA TYR A 330 -4.91 22.38 -21.46
C TYR A 330 -5.65 21.82 -20.24
N VAL A 331 -5.74 20.51 -20.19
CA VAL A 331 -6.11 19.71 -19.02
C VAL A 331 -4.86 18.98 -18.56
N TYR A 332 -4.57 19.02 -17.27
CA TYR A 332 -3.43 18.37 -16.63
C TYR A 332 -3.92 17.27 -15.70
N VAL A 333 -3.33 16.09 -15.82
CA VAL A 333 -3.77 14.88 -15.13
C VAL A 333 -2.56 14.21 -14.47
N SER A 334 -2.59 14.01 -13.16
CA SER A 334 -1.57 13.23 -12.45
C SER A 334 -1.73 11.73 -12.72
N ASN A 335 -0.61 11.06 -12.99
CA ASN A 335 -0.52 9.63 -13.25
C ASN A 335 0.26 8.96 -12.11
N GLY A 336 -0.44 8.49 -11.07
CA GLY A 336 0.16 8.01 -9.82
C GLY A 336 1.13 6.85 -9.98
N SER A 337 0.90 5.98 -10.96
CA SER A 337 1.74 4.82 -11.22
C SER A 337 2.78 5.01 -12.33
N ASN A 338 2.87 6.22 -12.96
CA ASN A 338 3.83 6.51 -14.03
C ASN A 338 4.69 7.78 -13.80
N ASP A 339 4.74 8.30 -12.60
CA ASP A 339 5.56 9.46 -12.21
C ASP A 339 5.47 10.64 -13.21
N SER A 340 4.27 10.98 -13.68
CA SER A 340 4.10 11.96 -14.73
C SER A 340 2.78 12.75 -14.64
N ILE A 341 2.72 13.84 -15.39
CA ILE A 341 1.50 14.60 -15.64
C ILE A 341 1.15 14.53 -17.13
N THR A 342 0.02 13.90 -17.47
CA THR A 342 -0.47 13.92 -18.85
C THR A 342 -1.08 15.30 -19.18
N VAL A 343 -0.63 15.90 -20.28
CA VAL A 343 -1.13 17.17 -20.82
C VAL A 343 -2.06 16.91 -22.00
N ILE A 344 -3.32 17.36 -21.90
CA ILE A 344 -4.37 17.15 -22.93
C ILE A 344 -4.83 18.52 -23.46
N HIS A 345 -4.94 18.67 -24.78
CA HIS A 345 -5.53 19.87 -25.37
C HIS A 345 -7.03 19.98 -25.04
N ALA A 346 -7.45 20.99 -24.26
CA ALA A 346 -8.83 21.17 -23.80
C ALA A 346 -9.87 21.28 -24.96
N LYS A 347 -9.45 21.84 -26.11
CA LYS A 347 -10.34 21.99 -27.28
C LYS A 347 -10.51 20.70 -28.08
N SER A 348 -9.42 19.99 -28.37
CA SER A 348 -9.43 18.80 -29.24
C SER A 348 -9.55 17.47 -28.49
N GLY A 349 -9.30 17.45 -27.17
CA GLY A 349 -9.22 16.24 -26.39
C GLY A 349 -8.00 15.35 -26.72
N LYS A 350 -7.03 15.83 -27.49
CA LYS A 350 -5.85 15.05 -27.83
C LYS A 350 -4.75 15.22 -26.79
N ARG A 351 -4.13 14.11 -26.37
CA ARG A 351 -2.90 14.14 -25.60
C ARG A 351 -1.82 14.91 -26.35
N ALA A 352 -1.17 15.85 -25.67
CA ALA A 352 -0.07 16.64 -26.22
C ALA A 352 1.27 15.96 -25.93
N HIS A 353 1.56 15.70 -24.67
CA HIS A 353 2.75 15.01 -24.14
C HIS A 353 2.54 14.75 -22.65
N ASP A 354 3.52 14.11 -22.01
CA ASP A 354 3.60 14.01 -20.55
C ASP A 354 4.75 14.89 -20.03
N ILE A 355 4.61 15.32 -18.79
CA ILE A 355 5.66 15.99 -18.02
C ILE A 355 6.18 14.95 -17.02
N ASP A 356 7.41 14.50 -17.19
CA ASP A 356 8.04 13.55 -16.27
C ASP A 356 8.38 14.25 -14.95
N LEU A 357 8.07 13.60 -13.84
CA LEU A 357 8.42 14.02 -12.49
C LEU A 357 9.64 13.23 -12.03
N LYS A 358 10.67 13.93 -11.56
CA LYS A 358 11.92 13.33 -11.13
C LYS A 358 12.46 14.07 -9.91
N LEU A 359 12.94 13.32 -8.94
CA LEU A 359 13.49 13.88 -7.69
C LEU A 359 14.77 14.68 -7.93
N ASP A 360 15.74 14.09 -8.61
CA ASP A 360 17.07 14.69 -8.87
C ASP A 360 17.69 14.06 -10.12
N PRO A 361 18.46 14.82 -10.93
CA PRO A 361 19.14 14.27 -12.09
C PRO A 361 20.08 13.10 -11.82
N ALA A 362 20.62 12.97 -10.61
CA ALA A 362 21.51 11.86 -10.24
C ALA A 362 20.75 10.52 -10.13
N VAL A 363 19.44 10.56 -9.85
CA VAL A 363 18.56 9.42 -9.64
C VAL A 363 17.34 9.44 -10.57
N ASP A 364 17.42 10.10 -11.72
CA ASP A 364 16.33 10.31 -12.68
C ASP A 364 15.78 9.02 -13.31
N HIS A 365 16.51 7.90 -13.18
CA HIS A 365 16.12 6.57 -13.61
C HIS A 365 15.31 5.79 -12.54
N ILE A 366 15.21 6.33 -11.32
CA ILE A 366 14.49 5.69 -10.21
C ILE A 366 13.04 6.17 -10.20
N ARG A 367 12.10 5.22 -10.05
CA ARG A 367 10.63 5.45 -10.03
C ARG A 367 10.09 5.53 -8.62
N GLY A 368 8.88 6.10 -8.46
CA GLY A 368 8.12 6.10 -7.20
C GLY A 368 7.76 7.49 -6.68
N MET A 369 7.58 8.49 -7.54
CA MET A 369 7.15 9.85 -7.16
C MET A 369 5.72 9.90 -6.61
N ILE A 370 4.84 9.01 -7.09
CA ILE A 370 3.42 8.89 -6.72
C ILE A 370 2.72 10.27 -6.79
N PRO A 371 2.58 10.89 -7.98
CA PRO A 371 1.87 12.15 -8.10
C PRO A 371 0.38 11.98 -7.81
N PHE A 372 -0.16 12.77 -6.88
CA PHE A 372 -1.55 12.71 -6.44
C PHE A 372 -2.28 14.01 -6.75
N GLY A 373 -2.61 14.83 -5.74
CA GLY A 373 -3.34 16.06 -5.89
C GLY A 373 -2.63 17.08 -6.78
N VAL A 374 -3.38 17.82 -7.59
CA VAL A 374 -2.84 18.91 -8.40
C VAL A 374 -3.63 20.21 -8.18
N ALA A 375 -2.94 21.34 -8.19
CA ALA A 375 -3.53 22.67 -8.07
C ALA A 375 -2.85 23.69 -8.98
N LEU A 376 -3.65 24.61 -9.55
CA LEU A 376 -3.16 25.72 -10.39
C LEU A 376 -2.92 26.98 -9.57
N SER A 377 -1.85 27.72 -9.86
CA SER A 377 -1.71 29.09 -9.38
C SER A 377 -2.82 29.98 -9.97
N PRO A 378 -3.29 31.03 -9.25
CA PRO A 378 -4.33 31.93 -9.75
C PRO A 378 -4.00 32.60 -11.08
N ASP A 379 -2.73 32.83 -11.39
CA ASP A 379 -2.27 33.42 -12.67
C ASP A 379 -2.08 32.37 -13.78
N LEU A 380 -2.36 31.08 -13.50
CA LEU A 380 -2.29 29.94 -14.41
C LEU A 380 -0.88 29.74 -15.02
N LYS A 381 0.20 30.11 -14.29
CA LYS A 381 1.56 29.90 -14.76
C LYS A 381 2.27 28.75 -14.08
N THR A 382 1.77 28.29 -12.94
CA THR A 382 2.36 27.22 -12.15
C THR A 382 1.33 26.14 -11.86
N LEU A 383 1.75 24.89 -11.99
CA LEU A 383 1.06 23.73 -11.48
C LEU A 383 1.81 23.20 -10.27
N TYR A 384 1.11 23.03 -9.17
CA TYR A 384 1.60 22.35 -7.98
C TYR A 384 1.11 20.92 -7.99
N VAL A 385 2.00 19.96 -7.67
CA VAL A 385 1.74 18.53 -7.70
C VAL A 385 2.11 17.95 -6.34
N ALA A 386 1.17 17.30 -5.66
CA ALA A 386 1.48 16.49 -4.48
C ALA A 386 2.27 15.25 -4.93
N GLU A 387 3.50 15.10 -4.48
CA GLU A 387 4.39 13.99 -4.80
C GLU A 387 4.55 13.11 -3.53
N ALA A 388 3.54 12.24 -3.33
CA ALA A 388 3.41 11.45 -2.11
C ALA A 388 4.61 10.52 -1.87
N GLY A 389 5.22 10.02 -2.93
CA GLY A 389 6.37 9.12 -2.85
C GLY A 389 7.66 9.75 -2.34
N ILE A 390 7.76 11.09 -2.36
CA ILE A 390 8.96 11.81 -1.87
C ILE A 390 8.64 12.84 -0.79
N ASN A 391 7.39 12.87 -0.32
CA ASN A 391 6.91 13.79 0.73
C ASN A 391 7.16 15.27 0.38
N ALA A 392 6.75 15.66 -0.84
CA ALA A 392 6.99 17.01 -1.35
C ALA A 392 5.84 17.51 -2.23
N VAL A 393 5.88 18.79 -2.53
CA VAL A 393 5.10 19.39 -3.61
C VAL A 393 6.03 19.76 -4.76
N GLY A 394 5.79 19.19 -5.92
CA GLY A 394 6.45 19.56 -7.17
C GLY A 394 5.92 20.90 -7.70
N VAL A 395 6.82 21.75 -8.16
CA VAL A 395 6.52 23.06 -8.76
C VAL A 395 6.80 22.97 -10.24
N VAL A 396 5.76 23.06 -11.08
CA VAL A 396 5.86 22.90 -12.55
C VAL A 396 5.50 24.19 -13.26
N SER A 397 6.42 24.69 -14.11
CA SER A 397 6.14 25.83 -15.01
C SER A 397 5.18 25.41 -16.11
N LEU A 398 4.02 26.06 -16.22
CA LEU A 398 3.06 25.77 -17.28
C LEU A 398 3.41 26.37 -18.64
N PRO A 399 4.10 27.55 -18.74
CA PRO A 399 4.59 28.02 -20.03
C PRO A 399 5.58 27.06 -20.72
N ASP A 400 6.42 26.39 -19.91
CA ASP A 400 7.52 25.57 -20.41
C ASP A 400 7.27 24.07 -20.22
N HIS A 401 6.22 23.68 -19.47
CA HIS A 401 5.95 22.31 -19.06
C HIS A 401 7.19 21.63 -18.43
N ARG A 402 7.82 22.32 -17.49
CA ARG A 402 9.07 21.88 -16.86
C ARG A 402 8.95 21.94 -15.34
N VAL A 403 9.45 20.89 -14.66
CA VAL A 403 9.63 20.90 -13.22
C VAL A 403 10.69 21.92 -12.85
N LEU A 404 10.37 22.82 -11.91
CA LEU A 404 11.25 23.86 -11.39
C LEU A 404 11.97 23.44 -10.10
N GLY A 405 11.35 22.56 -9.32
CA GLY A 405 11.88 22.07 -8.05
C GLY A 405 10.78 21.50 -7.17
N HIS A 406 11.12 21.20 -5.90
CA HIS A 406 10.27 20.53 -4.92
C HIS A 406 10.27 21.27 -3.59
N ILE A 407 9.15 21.25 -2.86
CA ILE A 407 8.99 21.87 -1.55
C ILE A 407 8.67 20.75 -0.55
N PRO A 408 9.46 20.58 0.55
CA PRO A 408 9.25 19.49 1.49
C PRO A 408 7.97 19.68 2.31
N THR A 409 7.22 18.58 2.50
CA THR A 409 5.97 18.52 3.26
C THR A 409 6.04 17.50 4.40
N ALA A 410 4.96 17.35 5.15
CA ALA A 410 4.72 16.20 6.01
C ALA A 410 4.46 14.94 5.15
N TRP A 411 4.30 13.78 5.81
CA TRP A 411 4.23 12.48 5.15
C TRP A 411 2.95 12.30 4.34
N PHE A 412 3.11 11.83 3.11
CA PHE A 412 2.09 11.50 2.13
C PHE A 412 1.17 12.69 1.78
N PRO A 413 1.67 13.72 1.07
CA PRO A 413 0.84 14.81 0.57
C PRO A 413 -0.21 14.28 -0.42
N SER A 414 -1.49 14.61 -0.19
CA SER A 414 -2.64 14.06 -0.96
C SER A 414 -3.35 15.12 -1.80
N LYS A 415 -3.75 16.23 -1.22
CA LYS A 415 -4.49 17.31 -1.91
C LYS A 415 -3.90 18.68 -1.62
N LEU A 416 -4.13 19.60 -2.55
CA LEU A 416 -3.55 20.95 -2.53
C LEU A 416 -4.63 22.02 -2.69
N ALA A 417 -4.45 23.15 -1.99
CA ALA A 417 -5.22 24.37 -2.22
C ALA A 417 -4.30 25.59 -2.20
N VAL A 418 -4.39 26.42 -3.22
CA VAL A 418 -3.63 27.69 -3.33
C VAL A 418 -4.48 28.83 -2.79
N SER A 419 -3.91 29.71 -1.96
CA SER A 419 -4.61 30.92 -1.50
C SER A 419 -5.05 31.80 -2.65
N PRO A 420 -6.17 32.53 -2.54
CA PRO A 420 -6.67 33.39 -3.62
C PRO A 420 -5.68 34.45 -4.10
N ASP A 421 -4.78 34.91 -3.23
CA ASP A 421 -3.71 35.86 -3.57
C ASP A 421 -2.47 35.21 -4.19
N GLY A 422 -2.48 33.88 -4.31
CA GLY A 422 -1.40 33.09 -4.90
C GLY A 422 -0.09 33.03 -4.11
N LYS A 423 -0.13 33.36 -2.80
CA LYS A 423 1.10 33.44 -1.99
C LYS A 423 1.32 32.25 -1.07
N ARG A 424 0.27 31.50 -0.75
CA ARG A 424 0.34 30.35 0.17
C ARG A 424 -0.18 29.09 -0.46
N LEU A 425 0.41 28.00 -0.04
CA LEU A 425 -0.09 26.65 -0.33
C LEU A 425 -0.52 25.97 0.94
N TYR A 426 -1.62 25.24 0.85
CA TYR A 426 -2.20 24.37 1.87
C TYR A 426 -2.16 22.96 1.31
N VAL A 427 -1.57 22.04 2.07
CA VAL A 427 -1.31 20.66 1.63
C VAL A 427 -1.89 19.72 2.67
N ALA A 428 -2.86 18.90 2.29
CA ALA A 428 -3.29 17.78 3.12
C ALA A 428 -2.22 16.68 3.06
N CYS A 429 -1.76 16.22 4.22
CA CYS A 429 -0.74 15.17 4.35
C CYS A 429 -1.36 14.01 5.13
N ALA A 430 -1.67 12.91 4.42
CA ALA A 430 -2.51 11.83 4.92
C ALA A 430 -1.89 11.07 6.12
N LYS A 431 -0.59 10.84 6.09
CA LYS A 431 0.15 10.12 7.15
C LYS A 431 0.88 11.06 8.14
N GLY A 432 0.79 12.38 7.93
CA GLY A 432 1.22 13.42 8.86
C GLY A 432 2.68 13.34 9.28
N VAL A 433 2.93 12.95 10.53
CA VAL A 433 4.26 12.75 11.12
C VAL A 433 4.45 11.31 11.62
N GLY A 434 3.65 10.37 11.13
CA GLY A 434 3.68 8.96 11.53
C GLY A 434 2.82 8.66 12.76
N SER A 435 2.82 7.39 13.18
CA SER A 435 2.04 6.87 14.32
C SER A 435 2.71 7.15 15.66
N GLY A 436 4.04 7.00 15.75
CA GLY A 436 4.77 6.93 17.00
C GLY A 436 4.56 5.60 17.74
N PRO A 437 5.00 5.50 19.00
CA PRO A 437 4.78 4.31 19.81
C PRO A 437 3.30 4.15 20.18
N ASN A 438 2.84 2.91 20.26
CA ASN A 438 1.51 2.57 20.75
C ASN A 438 1.53 1.89 22.14
N ALA A 439 2.67 1.95 22.83
CA ALA A 439 2.84 1.54 24.22
C ALA A 439 3.92 2.35 24.93
N GLY A 440 4.02 2.20 26.24
CA GLY A 440 5.02 2.82 27.09
C GLY A 440 4.84 4.34 27.28
N PRO A 441 5.89 5.05 27.76
CA PRO A 441 5.79 6.46 28.13
C PRO A 441 5.48 7.44 26.98
N GLY A 442 5.67 7.00 25.73
CA GLY A 442 5.41 7.80 24.52
C GLY A 442 3.97 7.74 24.04
N HIS A 443 3.16 6.85 24.59
CA HIS A 443 1.75 6.64 24.22
C HIS A 443 0.81 7.15 25.30
N ALA A 444 -0.24 7.89 24.94
CA ALA A 444 -1.23 8.36 25.87
C ALA A 444 -2.33 7.30 26.09
N GLU A 445 -2.73 7.07 27.34
CA GLU A 445 -3.71 6.03 27.72
C GLU A 445 -5.08 6.12 27.01
N ASN A 446 -5.42 7.27 26.48
CA ASN A 446 -6.68 7.52 25.79
C ASN A 446 -6.55 7.56 24.25
N GLU A 447 -5.37 7.30 23.69
CA GLU A 447 -5.18 7.16 22.26
C GLU A 447 -5.37 5.69 21.82
N PRO A 448 -5.85 5.45 20.58
CA PRO A 448 -5.96 4.10 20.03
C PRO A 448 -4.57 3.46 19.88
N THR A 449 -4.51 2.14 19.71
CA THR A 449 -3.27 1.39 19.51
C THR A 449 -3.05 1.00 18.05
N GLY A 450 -4.11 0.93 17.25
CA GLY A 450 -4.03 0.62 15.81
C GLY A 450 -3.28 1.69 15.02
N ILE A 451 -2.42 1.27 14.10
CA ILE A 451 -1.55 2.13 13.29
C ILE A 451 -2.37 3.20 12.56
N GLY A 452 -3.38 2.79 11.77
CA GLY A 452 -4.21 3.70 11.01
C GLY A 452 -4.86 4.80 11.86
N ALA A 453 -5.37 4.44 13.04
CA ALA A 453 -5.98 5.39 13.95
C ALA A 453 -4.97 6.33 14.63
N LEU A 454 -3.70 5.92 14.78
CA LEU A 454 -2.61 6.75 15.29
C LEU A 454 -2.05 7.72 14.25
N MET A 455 -2.15 7.37 12.97
CA MET A 455 -1.62 8.13 11.84
C MET A 455 -2.39 9.43 11.61
N ARG A 456 -2.31 10.36 12.56
CA ARG A 456 -3.00 11.65 12.46
C ARG A 456 -2.50 12.44 11.26
N GLY A 457 -3.46 12.91 10.44
CA GLY A 457 -3.15 13.78 9.31
C GLY A 457 -2.76 15.19 9.72
N TYR A 458 -2.20 15.93 8.77
CA TYR A 458 -1.89 17.35 8.94
C TYR A 458 -2.28 18.15 7.71
N ILE A 459 -2.63 19.42 7.91
CA ILE A 459 -2.58 20.42 6.86
C ILE A 459 -1.25 21.16 7.01
N ASN A 460 -0.36 21.01 6.03
CA ASN A 460 0.90 21.74 5.97
C ASN A 460 0.67 23.06 5.24
N VAL A 461 1.02 24.19 5.86
CA VAL A 461 0.76 25.54 5.34
C VAL A 461 2.06 26.30 5.24
N PHE A 462 2.37 26.85 4.06
CA PHE A 462 3.57 27.63 3.85
C PHE A 462 3.42 28.72 2.80
N ASP A 463 4.24 29.78 2.94
CA ASP A 463 4.40 30.78 1.92
C ASP A 463 5.19 30.20 0.74
N LEU A 464 4.74 30.47 -0.48
CA LEU A 464 5.41 29.98 -1.69
C LEU A 464 6.75 30.68 -1.91
N PRO A 465 7.81 29.98 -2.35
CA PRO A 465 9.08 30.59 -2.66
C PRO A 465 8.94 31.64 -3.76
N THR A 466 9.61 32.77 -3.58
CA THR A 466 9.53 33.92 -4.49
C THR A 466 10.67 33.96 -5.50
N THR A 467 11.73 33.21 -5.26
CA THR A 467 12.90 33.11 -6.13
C THR A 467 13.23 31.66 -6.44
N GLN A 468 13.92 31.43 -7.57
CA GLN A 468 14.43 30.09 -7.90
C GLN A 468 15.46 29.60 -6.88
N GLU A 469 16.27 30.51 -6.31
CA GLU A 469 17.27 30.15 -5.31
C GLU A 469 16.66 29.62 -4.02
N GLU A 470 15.53 30.19 -3.56
CA GLU A 470 14.74 29.65 -2.44
C GLU A 470 14.20 28.25 -2.77
N LEU A 471 13.62 28.06 -3.97
CA LEU A 471 13.11 26.77 -4.41
C LEU A 471 14.23 25.73 -4.53
N ASP A 472 15.39 26.10 -5.06
CA ASP A 472 16.56 25.20 -5.17
C ASP A 472 17.06 24.74 -3.78
N ALA A 473 17.00 25.61 -2.76
CA ALA A 473 17.33 25.24 -1.39
C ALA A 473 16.35 24.23 -0.80
N LEU A 474 15.05 24.44 -1.03
CA LEU A 474 13.98 23.49 -0.61
C LEU A 474 14.10 22.16 -1.35
N THR A 475 14.41 22.18 -2.65
CA THR A 475 14.63 20.99 -3.46
C THR A 475 15.79 20.15 -2.91
N ARG A 476 16.92 20.77 -2.56
CA ARG A 476 18.03 20.05 -1.91
C ARG A 476 17.60 19.39 -0.60
N GLN A 477 16.79 20.08 0.21
CA GLN A 477 16.25 19.50 1.45
C GLN A 477 15.37 18.27 1.17
N VAL A 478 14.57 18.27 0.10
CA VAL A 478 13.78 17.09 -0.31
C VAL A 478 14.70 15.92 -0.68
N VAL A 479 15.77 16.18 -1.44
CA VAL A 479 16.74 15.13 -1.78
C VAL A 479 17.38 14.56 -0.51
N GLU A 480 17.89 15.42 0.38
CA GLU A 480 18.53 15.03 1.65
C GLU A 480 17.58 14.26 2.58
N ASN A 481 16.29 14.57 2.53
CA ASN A 481 15.26 13.85 3.30
C ASN A 481 15.04 12.43 2.79
N ASN A 482 15.20 12.20 1.48
CA ASN A 482 14.84 10.93 0.86
C ASN A 482 16.03 9.98 0.73
N VAL A 483 17.23 10.49 0.45
CA VAL A 483 18.38 9.65 0.13
C VAL A 483 19.70 10.30 0.48
N THR A 484 20.63 9.49 0.98
CA THR A 484 22.05 9.84 1.05
C THR A 484 22.76 9.25 -0.15
N LEU A 485 23.39 10.10 -0.96
CA LEU A 485 24.15 9.72 -2.15
C LEU A 485 25.65 9.82 -1.86
N TYR A 486 26.40 8.77 -2.18
CA TYR A 486 27.86 8.80 -2.06
C TYR A 486 28.50 7.92 -3.15
N PRO A 487 29.75 8.23 -3.58
CA PRO A 487 30.45 7.44 -4.59
C PRO A 487 30.70 6.00 -4.15
N LEU A 488 30.55 5.04 -5.05
CA LEU A 488 30.87 3.63 -4.78
C LEU A 488 32.29 3.42 -4.24
N THR A 489 33.24 4.31 -4.62
CA THR A 489 34.62 4.28 -4.15
C THR A 489 34.78 4.53 -2.65
N GLU A 490 33.76 5.06 -1.98
CA GLU A 490 33.73 5.25 -0.53
C GLU A 490 33.24 4.00 0.21
N GLU A 491 32.69 3.02 -0.51
CA GLU A 491 32.26 1.76 0.07
C GLU A 491 33.49 0.91 0.45
N THR A 492 33.59 0.58 1.73
CA THR A 492 34.71 -0.21 2.29
C THR A 492 34.40 -1.70 2.42
N ARG A 493 33.27 -2.16 1.89
CA ARG A 493 32.84 -3.56 1.96
C ARG A 493 33.84 -4.45 1.23
N PRO A 494 34.38 -5.50 1.89
CA PRO A 494 35.40 -6.37 1.28
C PRO A 494 34.87 -7.10 0.05
N GLU A 495 35.70 -7.23 -0.98
CA GLU A 495 35.37 -8.05 -2.16
C GLU A 495 35.04 -9.50 -1.74
N GLY A 496 33.98 -10.05 -2.30
CA GLY A 496 33.46 -11.39 -1.96
C GLY A 496 32.52 -11.38 -0.72
N HIS A 497 32.18 -10.21 -0.18
CA HIS A 497 31.11 -10.13 0.83
C HIS A 497 29.80 -10.70 0.27
N PRO A 498 29.01 -11.48 1.07
CA PRO A 498 27.76 -12.10 0.62
C PRO A 498 26.75 -11.14 0.03
N VAL A 499 26.70 -9.90 0.50
CA VAL A 499 25.90 -8.83 -0.06
C VAL A 499 26.82 -7.86 -0.80
N PRO A 500 26.86 -7.85 -2.15
CA PRO A 500 27.59 -6.86 -2.92
C PRO A 500 27.12 -5.41 -2.65
N PRO A 501 27.98 -4.39 -2.75
CA PRO A 501 27.58 -3.00 -2.48
C PRO A 501 26.71 -2.38 -3.58
N ALA A 502 26.83 -2.91 -4.80
CA ALA A 502 26.06 -2.49 -5.96
C ALA A 502 25.85 -3.69 -6.90
N PRO A 503 24.85 -3.62 -7.79
CA PRO A 503 24.58 -4.70 -8.75
C PRO A 503 25.82 -5.07 -9.57
N ARG A 504 26.10 -6.37 -9.67
CA ARG A 504 27.19 -6.93 -10.52
C ARG A 504 28.63 -6.47 -10.15
N THR A 505 28.84 -5.91 -8.94
CA THR A 505 30.21 -5.58 -8.47
C THR A 505 31.05 -6.85 -8.34
N TRP A 506 30.47 -7.91 -7.75
CA TRP A 506 30.97 -9.29 -7.74
C TRP A 506 29.81 -10.28 -7.55
N ASN A 507 30.07 -11.56 -7.78
CA ASN A 507 29.09 -12.60 -7.56
C ASN A 507 29.01 -12.96 -6.07
N SER A 508 27.83 -12.95 -5.50
CA SER A 508 27.56 -13.44 -4.15
C SER A 508 27.88 -14.94 -4.04
N PRO A 509 28.44 -15.42 -2.91
CA PRO A 509 28.50 -16.84 -2.60
C PRO A 509 27.11 -17.43 -2.27
N ILE A 510 26.13 -16.60 -1.92
CA ILE A 510 24.74 -17.01 -1.72
C ILE A 510 24.08 -17.14 -3.10
N LYS A 511 23.44 -18.31 -3.32
CA LYS A 511 22.79 -18.66 -4.59
C LYS A 511 21.27 -18.74 -4.46
N HIS A 512 20.80 -18.98 -3.25
CA HIS A 512 19.40 -19.22 -2.97
C HIS A 512 18.93 -18.29 -1.85
N VAL A 513 17.83 -17.60 -2.11
CA VAL A 513 17.14 -16.76 -1.13
C VAL A 513 15.75 -17.32 -0.90
N ILE A 514 15.36 -17.53 0.35
CA ILE A 514 14.00 -17.86 0.75
C ILE A 514 13.46 -16.65 1.50
N TYR A 515 12.41 -16.05 0.99
CA TYR A 515 11.75 -14.88 1.55
C TYR A 515 10.42 -15.32 2.15
N VAL A 516 10.35 -15.35 3.48
CA VAL A 516 9.19 -15.77 4.26
C VAL A 516 8.49 -14.52 4.78
N THR A 517 7.22 -14.39 4.44
CA THR A 517 6.33 -13.34 4.93
C THR A 517 5.31 -13.93 5.87
N LYS A 518 4.95 -13.20 6.90
CA LYS A 518 4.05 -13.61 7.98
C LYS A 518 3.03 -12.50 8.26
N GLU A 519 2.14 -12.71 9.22
CA GLU A 519 1.03 -11.80 9.51
C GLU A 519 1.07 -11.31 10.96
N ASN A 520 1.31 -10.03 11.11
CA ASN A 520 0.96 -9.05 12.13
C ASN A 520 1.59 -9.21 13.51
N ARG A 521 2.93 -9.20 13.62
CA ARG A 521 3.55 -9.15 14.96
C ARG A 521 4.55 -8.01 15.10
N THR A 522 4.53 -7.37 16.27
CA THR A 522 5.50 -6.34 16.63
C THR A 522 6.82 -6.96 17.12
N TYR A 523 7.88 -6.16 17.09
CA TYR A 523 9.16 -6.56 17.69
C TYR A 523 9.02 -6.85 19.18
N ASP A 524 8.36 -5.99 19.95
CA ASP A 524 8.26 -6.14 21.40
C ASP A 524 7.47 -7.38 21.81
N GLU A 525 6.42 -7.78 21.06
CA GLU A 525 5.68 -9.01 21.33
C GLU A 525 6.52 -10.27 21.23
N VAL A 526 7.41 -10.34 20.22
CA VAL A 526 8.20 -11.54 19.92
C VAL A 526 9.57 -11.47 20.58
N PHE A 527 10.27 -10.35 20.46
CA PHE A 527 11.68 -10.21 20.83
C PHE A 527 11.93 -9.17 21.93
N GLY A 528 10.90 -8.56 22.52
CA GLY A 528 11.05 -7.54 23.56
C GLY A 528 11.88 -7.98 24.77
N ALA A 529 11.93 -9.27 25.07
CA ALA A 529 12.77 -9.86 26.13
C ALA A 529 14.14 -10.34 25.65
N LEU A 530 14.50 -10.18 24.37
CA LEU A 530 15.77 -10.68 23.84
C LEU A 530 16.94 -9.77 24.27
N PRO A 531 18.01 -10.34 24.88
CA PRO A 531 19.16 -9.54 25.26
C PRO A 531 19.88 -8.91 24.06
N GLY A 532 20.26 -7.65 24.19
CA GLY A 532 21.02 -6.91 23.17
C GLY A 532 20.17 -6.10 22.21
N GLY A 533 18.85 -6.31 22.17
CA GLY A 533 17.92 -5.50 21.43
C GLY A 533 17.27 -4.40 22.27
N ARG A 534 16.78 -3.35 21.61
CA ARG A 534 15.97 -2.29 22.22
C ARG A 534 14.51 -2.73 22.28
N GLY A 535 14.16 -3.55 23.27
CA GLY A 535 12.81 -4.07 23.47
C GLY A 535 12.29 -3.90 24.88
N ASP A 536 10.98 -4.07 25.05
CA ASP A 536 10.30 -4.10 26.34
C ASP A 536 9.88 -5.54 26.68
N ALA A 537 10.53 -6.11 27.72
CA ALA A 537 10.27 -7.48 28.15
C ALA A 537 8.85 -7.67 28.71
N GLU A 538 8.18 -6.61 29.18
CA GLU A 538 6.81 -6.70 29.70
C GLU A 538 5.79 -6.87 28.58
N LEU A 539 6.05 -6.32 27.40
CA LEU A 539 5.23 -6.50 26.20
C LEU A 539 5.49 -7.83 25.48
N CYS A 540 6.61 -8.49 25.78
CA CYS A 540 6.98 -9.76 25.14
C CYS A 540 6.08 -10.91 25.61
N ARG A 541 5.05 -11.22 24.87
CA ARG A 541 4.08 -12.28 25.20
C ARG A 541 4.22 -13.56 24.39
N LEU A 542 5.04 -13.55 23.32
CA LEU A 542 5.22 -14.69 22.44
C LEU A 542 6.57 -15.38 22.62
N GLY A 543 7.62 -14.60 22.92
CA GLY A 543 8.99 -15.08 23.00
C GLY A 543 9.53 -15.38 24.40
N ARG A 544 8.71 -15.21 25.44
CA ARG A 544 9.07 -15.56 26.84
C ARG A 544 8.01 -16.47 27.47
N PRO A 545 8.33 -17.13 28.60
CA PRO A 545 7.35 -17.91 29.35
C PRO A 545 6.19 -17.04 29.87
N ILE A 546 4.96 -17.47 29.58
CA ILE A 546 3.71 -16.83 30.02
C ILE A 546 2.67 -17.87 30.41
N ASP A 547 1.63 -17.50 31.12
CA ASP A 547 0.44 -18.31 31.34
C ASP A 547 -0.54 -18.03 30.19
N VAL A 548 -1.00 -19.07 29.50
CA VAL A 548 -1.93 -18.99 28.35
C VAL A 548 -3.27 -19.53 28.78
N SER A 549 -4.31 -18.69 28.72
CA SER A 549 -5.69 -19.08 29.03
C SER A 549 -6.53 -19.08 27.75
N ASN A 550 -7.58 -19.90 27.71
CA ASN A 550 -8.60 -19.88 26.68
C ASN A 550 -9.59 -18.72 26.93
N LYS A 551 -10.39 -18.38 25.92
CA LYS A 551 -11.29 -17.22 25.91
C LYS A 551 -12.23 -17.13 27.14
N ASP A 552 -12.72 -18.26 27.65
CA ASP A 552 -13.61 -18.30 28.82
C ASP A 552 -12.88 -18.51 30.15
N ASN A 553 -11.54 -18.54 30.14
CA ASN A 553 -10.68 -18.76 31.30
C ASN A 553 -10.92 -20.11 32.03
N SER A 554 -11.56 -21.07 31.35
CA SER A 554 -11.80 -22.41 31.95
C SER A 554 -10.58 -23.30 31.95
N ARG A 555 -9.58 -22.98 31.08
CA ARG A 555 -8.34 -23.73 30.93
C ARG A 555 -7.15 -22.76 30.85
N THR A 556 -6.10 -23.03 31.61
CA THR A 556 -4.83 -22.29 31.57
C THR A 556 -3.66 -23.24 31.50
N VAL A 557 -2.74 -23.04 30.58
CA VAL A 557 -1.44 -23.72 30.52
C VAL A 557 -0.39 -22.74 30.99
N LYS A 558 0.42 -23.16 31.96
CA LYS A 558 1.38 -22.26 32.61
C LYS A 558 2.78 -22.36 32.02
N ASP A 559 3.52 -21.25 32.11
CA ASP A 559 4.95 -21.17 31.81
C ASP A 559 5.30 -21.61 30.37
N VAL A 560 4.54 -21.13 29.39
CA VAL A 560 4.65 -21.50 27.97
C VAL A 560 5.37 -20.42 27.19
N VAL A 561 6.32 -20.80 26.35
CA VAL A 561 6.86 -19.97 25.26
C VAL A 561 6.10 -20.35 23.99
N LEU A 562 5.33 -19.40 23.43
CA LEU A 562 4.50 -19.65 22.25
C LEU A 562 5.33 -19.78 20.97
N MET A 563 6.43 -19.01 20.86
CA MET A 563 7.32 -18.99 19.69
C MET A 563 8.77 -19.42 20.01
N PRO A 564 9.00 -20.68 20.45
CA PRO A 564 10.33 -21.15 20.84
C PRO A 564 11.31 -21.19 19.66
N ASN A 565 10.88 -21.47 18.42
CA ASN A 565 11.75 -21.50 17.25
C ASN A 565 12.20 -20.09 16.86
N HIS A 566 11.34 -19.08 16.86
CA HIS A 566 11.73 -17.68 16.62
C HIS A 566 12.83 -17.25 17.59
N VAL A 567 12.65 -17.53 18.89
CA VAL A 567 13.63 -17.19 19.92
C VAL A 567 14.95 -17.96 19.73
N ALA A 568 14.88 -19.25 19.41
CA ALA A 568 16.08 -20.07 19.17
C ALA A 568 16.84 -19.61 17.93
N LEU A 569 16.13 -19.27 16.87
CA LEU A 569 16.71 -18.74 15.62
C LEU A 569 17.32 -17.35 15.83
N ALA A 570 16.65 -16.45 16.55
CA ALA A 570 17.17 -15.12 16.90
C ALA A 570 18.48 -15.22 17.73
N LYS A 571 18.53 -16.14 18.69
CA LYS A 571 19.74 -16.39 19.47
C LYS A 571 20.88 -17.00 18.67
N ARG A 572 20.57 -17.64 17.56
CA ARG A 572 21.55 -18.34 16.74
C ARG A 572 22.01 -17.55 15.52
N TYR A 573 21.17 -16.72 14.95
CA TYR A 573 21.41 -15.97 13.72
C TYR A 573 21.29 -14.45 13.96
N ALA A 574 20.93 -13.66 12.95
CA ALA A 574 20.82 -12.22 13.07
C ALA A 574 19.36 -11.77 13.01
N ILE A 575 19.05 -10.77 13.83
CA ILE A 575 17.79 -10.02 13.79
C ILE A 575 18.05 -8.52 13.74
N SER A 576 17.03 -7.73 13.44
CA SER A 576 17.05 -6.28 13.64
C SER A 576 16.10 -5.88 14.77
N ASP A 577 16.52 -4.92 15.60
CA ASP A 577 15.65 -4.24 16.57
C ASP A 577 15.21 -2.84 16.10
N ASN A 578 15.62 -2.46 14.89
CA ASN A 578 15.33 -1.19 14.24
C ASN A 578 14.77 -1.42 12.82
N PHE A 579 13.85 -2.39 12.71
CA PHE A 579 13.14 -2.76 11.50
C PHE A 579 11.67 -2.33 11.59
N TYR A 580 11.16 -1.80 10.50
CA TYR A 580 9.77 -1.31 10.42
C TYR A 580 9.08 -1.84 9.16
N CYS A 581 7.79 -2.18 9.30
CA CYS A 581 6.90 -2.32 8.16
C CYS A 581 6.62 -0.94 7.57
N ASP A 582 6.53 -0.85 6.25
CA ASP A 582 6.22 0.41 5.54
C ASP A 582 4.70 0.66 5.47
N SER A 583 3.91 -0.23 6.06
CA SER A 583 2.47 -0.39 5.93
C SER A 583 1.70 0.06 7.16
N ASP A 584 0.48 0.58 6.94
CA ASP A 584 -0.47 0.93 7.99
C ASP A 584 -1.41 -0.26 8.30
N HIS A 585 -1.65 -1.14 7.32
CA HIS A 585 -2.52 -2.31 7.37
C HIS A 585 -1.98 -3.43 6.46
N SER A 586 -2.46 -4.67 6.63
CA SER A 586 -2.06 -5.79 5.76
C SER A 586 -2.34 -5.53 4.27
N VAL A 587 -3.40 -4.78 3.95
CA VAL A 587 -3.76 -4.45 2.56
C VAL A 587 -2.61 -3.74 1.83
N ASP A 588 -2.02 -2.71 2.41
CA ASP A 588 -0.85 -2.05 1.81
C ASP A 588 0.45 -2.82 2.09
N GLY A 589 0.52 -3.56 3.22
CA GLY A 589 1.65 -4.40 3.58
C GLY A 589 2.04 -5.40 2.51
N HIS A 590 1.06 -6.13 1.98
CA HIS A 590 1.31 -7.08 0.89
C HIS A 590 1.83 -6.42 -0.39
N ARG A 591 1.53 -5.14 -0.65
CA ARG A 591 2.12 -4.39 -1.78
C ARG A 591 3.55 -4.02 -1.48
N TRP A 592 3.84 -3.57 -0.27
CA TRP A 592 5.21 -3.26 0.16
C TRP A 592 6.13 -4.49 0.12
N LEU A 593 5.64 -5.66 0.58
CA LEU A 593 6.39 -6.94 0.55
C LEU A 593 6.87 -7.34 -0.85
N VAL A 594 6.15 -6.95 -1.88
CA VAL A 594 6.46 -7.33 -3.26
C VAL A 594 6.98 -6.16 -4.11
N GLY A 595 7.23 -5.02 -3.50
CA GLY A 595 7.86 -3.86 -4.16
C GLY A 595 6.96 -3.10 -5.13
N THR A 596 5.62 -3.25 -5.05
CA THR A 596 4.70 -2.47 -5.87
C THR A 596 4.35 -1.12 -5.26
N TYR A 597 4.75 -0.83 -4.07
CA TYR A 597 4.32 0.27 -3.22
C TYR A 597 2.85 0.70 -3.48
N PRO A 598 2.00 0.92 -2.46
CA PRO A 598 0.62 1.32 -2.69
C PRO A 598 0.57 2.65 -3.45
N ASN A 599 -0.20 2.70 -4.52
CA ASN A 599 -0.47 3.95 -5.21
C ASN A 599 -1.58 4.75 -4.49
N GLU A 600 -1.85 5.95 -4.93
CA GLU A 600 -2.85 6.84 -4.32
C GLU A 600 -4.27 6.26 -4.33
N PHE A 601 -4.59 5.44 -5.33
CA PHE A 601 -5.88 4.77 -5.43
C PHE A 601 -6.04 3.70 -4.33
N MET A 602 -5.00 2.92 -4.09
CA MET A 602 -4.97 1.92 -3.03
C MET A 602 -5.00 2.58 -1.65
N GLU A 603 -4.09 3.51 -1.38
CA GLU A 603 -3.99 4.22 -0.10
C GLU A 603 -5.30 4.90 0.30
N ALA A 604 -5.98 5.57 -0.64
CA ALA A 604 -7.24 6.25 -0.36
C ALA A 604 -8.41 5.29 -0.11
N LYS A 605 -8.28 3.99 -0.41
CA LYS A 605 -9.35 3.00 -0.30
C LYS A 605 -9.15 1.99 0.83
N ILE A 606 -8.03 2.04 1.53
CA ILE A 606 -7.81 1.20 2.72
C ILE A 606 -8.93 1.50 3.73
N GLY A 607 -9.59 0.45 4.22
CA GLY A 607 -10.72 0.57 5.14
C GLY A 607 -12.07 0.93 4.51
N GLU A 608 -12.11 1.29 3.21
CA GLU A 608 -13.33 1.68 2.53
C GLU A 608 -14.12 0.47 2.00
N SER A 609 -15.44 0.55 2.07
CA SER A 609 -16.33 -0.48 1.53
C SER A 609 -17.45 0.10 0.69
N ALA A 610 -17.88 -0.63 -0.35
CA ALA A 610 -19.04 -0.30 -1.15
C ALA A 610 -20.15 -1.33 -0.94
N LYS A 611 -21.41 -0.87 -1.02
CA LYS A 611 -22.59 -1.72 -0.90
C LYS A 611 -23.17 -2.05 -2.28
N GLY A 612 -23.85 -3.20 -2.37
CA GLY A 612 -24.57 -3.62 -3.60
C GLY A 612 -23.69 -4.33 -4.62
N ASP A 613 -24.18 -4.49 -5.84
CA ASP A 613 -23.62 -5.36 -6.90
C ASP A 613 -23.06 -4.54 -8.08
N GLY A 614 -22.71 -3.27 -7.85
CA GLY A 614 -22.13 -2.41 -8.89
C GLY A 614 -20.83 -3.01 -9.44
N PRO A 615 -20.53 -2.82 -10.74
CA PRO A 615 -19.35 -3.42 -11.37
C PRO A 615 -18.03 -2.94 -10.76
N GLY A 616 -18.02 -1.82 -10.04
CA GLY A 616 -16.89 -1.28 -9.31
C GLY A 616 -16.71 -1.83 -7.90
N ASN A 617 -17.66 -2.60 -7.37
CA ASN A 617 -17.60 -3.04 -5.97
C ASN A 617 -16.52 -4.08 -5.71
N PHE A 618 -16.10 -4.83 -6.72
CA PHE A 618 -15.00 -5.80 -6.60
C PHE A 618 -13.69 -5.18 -6.07
N MET A 619 -13.41 -3.93 -6.44
CA MET A 619 -12.20 -3.23 -5.97
C MET A 619 -12.31 -2.70 -4.54
N PHE A 620 -13.50 -2.78 -3.93
CA PHE A 620 -13.73 -2.42 -2.52
C PHE A 620 -13.83 -3.65 -1.62
N ILE A 621 -13.96 -4.83 -2.19
CA ILE A 621 -13.89 -6.08 -1.43
C ILE A 621 -12.42 -6.31 -1.14
N GLY A 622 -11.96 -5.76 -0.02
CA GLY A 622 -10.56 -5.76 0.35
C GLY A 622 -10.02 -7.19 0.45
N SER A 623 -9.01 -7.47 -0.35
CA SER A 623 -8.13 -8.59 -0.15
C SER A 623 -6.81 -8.05 0.36
N SER A 624 -6.36 -8.51 1.51
CA SER A 624 -5.05 -8.16 2.00
C SER A 624 -3.97 -8.75 1.09
N GLY A 625 -4.08 -10.01 0.69
CA GLY A 625 -3.04 -10.73 -0.04
C GLY A 625 -3.03 -10.54 -1.56
N ALA A 626 -4.18 -10.27 -2.21
CA ALA A 626 -4.25 -10.15 -3.65
C ALA A 626 -3.87 -8.77 -4.16
N ILE A 627 -3.06 -8.74 -5.20
CA ILE A 627 -2.62 -7.53 -5.86
C ILE A 627 -3.31 -7.44 -7.21
N TYR A 628 -4.20 -6.46 -7.36
CA TYR A 628 -4.94 -6.24 -8.60
C TYR A 628 -4.04 -5.67 -9.71
N PRO A 629 -4.37 -5.90 -10.99
CA PRO A 629 -3.66 -5.27 -12.10
C PRO A 629 -3.56 -3.74 -12.01
N GLU A 630 -4.52 -3.09 -11.39
CA GLU A 630 -4.57 -1.66 -11.15
C GLU A 630 -3.56 -1.16 -10.12
N ASP A 631 -3.08 -2.05 -9.24
CA ASP A 631 -2.11 -1.71 -8.19
C ASP A 631 -0.66 -1.72 -8.70
N TYR A 632 -0.40 -2.33 -9.86
CA TYR A 632 0.96 -2.35 -10.42
C TYR A 632 1.32 -1.02 -11.06
N ASN A 633 2.54 -0.57 -10.79
CA ASN A 633 3.17 0.48 -11.59
C ASN A 633 3.71 -0.09 -12.92
N GLU A 634 4.33 0.75 -13.76
CA GLU A 634 4.89 0.29 -15.04
C GLU A 634 6.00 -0.76 -14.89
N ALA A 635 6.73 -0.77 -13.77
CA ALA A 635 7.82 -1.73 -13.54
C ALA A 635 7.33 -3.10 -13.03
N GLY A 636 6.10 -3.19 -12.51
CA GLY A 636 5.56 -4.40 -11.90
C GLY A 636 6.10 -4.66 -10.50
N ALA A 637 6.05 -5.91 -10.07
CA ALA A 637 6.52 -6.38 -8.76
C ALA A 637 7.87 -7.12 -8.84
N ILE A 638 8.27 -7.72 -7.71
CA ILE A 638 9.50 -8.53 -7.62
C ILE A 638 9.53 -9.67 -8.64
N TRP A 639 8.41 -10.28 -8.98
CA TRP A 639 8.36 -11.42 -9.90
C TRP A 639 8.70 -11.04 -11.34
N GLU A 640 8.19 -9.91 -11.84
CA GLU A 640 8.59 -9.34 -13.12
C GLU A 640 10.08 -8.96 -13.08
N HIS A 641 10.54 -8.45 -11.94
CA HIS A 641 11.95 -8.09 -11.76
C HIS A 641 12.87 -9.32 -11.79
N PHE A 642 12.49 -10.41 -11.12
CA PHE A 642 13.20 -11.69 -11.19
C PHE A 642 13.25 -12.24 -12.62
N ALA A 643 12.12 -12.19 -13.32
CA ALA A 643 12.05 -12.65 -14.71
C ALA A 643 12.94 -11.82 -15.65
N ARG A 644 12.97 -10.47 -15.48
CA ARG A 644 13.92 -9.59 -16.20
C ARG A 644 15.38 -9.97 -15.92
N GLY A 645 15.68 -10.28 -14.66
CA GLY A 645 16.97 -10.79 -14.22
C GLY A 645 17.28 -12.23 -14.66
N LYS A 646 16.33 -12.93 -15.27
CA LYS A 646 16.41 -14.34 -15.66
C LYS A 646 16.66 -15.28 -14.47
N LEU A 647 16.17 -14.91 -13.30
CA LEU A 647 16.21 -15.75 -12.11
C LEU A 647 15.09 -16.79 -12.14
N ARG A 648 15.39 -17.98 -11.66
CA ARG A 648 14.37 -19.01 -11.41
C ARG A 648 13.77 -18.74 -10.05
N PHE A 649 12.47 -18.62 -10.00
CA PHE A 649 11.79 -18.44 -8.73
C PHE A 649 10.58 -19.37 -8.58
N ARG A 650 10.15 -19.56 -7.36
CA ARG A 650 8.95 -20.30 -7.01
C ARG A 650 8.19 -19.59 -5.91
N ASN A 651 6.90 -19.43 -6.08
CA ASN A 651 6.02 -18.74 -5.15
C ASN A 651 5.09 -19.70 -4.42
N TYR A 652 4.94 -19.47 -3.13
CA TYR A 652 4.08 -20.21 -2.21
C TYR A 652 3.18 -19.24 -1.44
N GLY A 653 1.99 -18.98 -1.96
CA GLY A 653 0.92 -18.25 -1.28
C GLY A 653 0.98 -16.74 -1.31
N LEU A 654 2.07 -16.09 -1.79
CA LEU A 654 2.19 -14.64 -1.78
C LEU A 654 1.67 -14.01 -3.09
N GLY A 655 1.02 -12.84 -3.00
CA GLY A 655 0.59 -12.02 -4.13
C GLY A 655 -0.73 -12.43 -4.77
N PHE A 656 -1.43 -13.38 -4.20
CA PHE A 656 -2.78 -13.77 -4.59
C PHE A 656 -3.54 -14.29 -3.35
N GLU A 657 -4.84 -14.39 -3.47
CA GLU A 657 -5.70 -14.83 -2.39
C GLU A 657 -6.89 -15.63 -2.93
N PHE A 658 -7.47 -16.47 -2.13
CA PHE A 658 -8.82 -16.94 -2.30
C PHE A 658 -9.68 -16.44 -1.12
N LYS A 659 -10.92 -16.10 -1.39
CA LYS A 659 -11.76 -15.52 -0.35
C LYS A 659 -11.95 -16.51 0.80
N PRO A 660 -11.75 -16.07 2.05
CA PRO A 660 -12.01 -16.92 3.22
C PRO A 660 -13.46 -17.39 3.30
N GLN A 661 -14.39 -16.57 2.79
CA GLN A 661 -15.80 -16.91 2.73
C GLN A 661 -16.14 -17.94 1.64
N ASP A 662 -15.20 -18.20 0.74
CA ASP A 662 -15.36 -19.15 -0.37
C ASP A 662 -14.83 -20.54 -0.01
N GLU A 663 -14.97 -20.92 1.21
CA GLU A 663 -14.44 -22.13 1.84
C GLU A 663 -14.89 -23.42 1.19
N GLU A 664 -16.07 -23.40 0.56
CA GLU A 664 -16.56 -24.52 -0.23
C GLU A 664 -16.03 -24.50 -1.68
N GLN A 665 -15.03 -23.68 -1.99
CA GLN A 665 -14.43 -23.69 -3.32
C GLN A 665 -13.69 -24.99 -3.56
N GLU A 666 -14.16 -25.72 -4.54
CA GLU A 666 -13.52 -26.94 -4.96
C GLU A 666 -12.48 -26.65 -6.04
N TYR A 667 -11.23 -27.07 -5.85
CA TYR A 667 -10.14 -26.89 -6.79
C TYR A 667 -10.42 -27.42 -8.20
N LYS A 668 -11.41 -28.28 -8.36
CA LYS A 668 -11.86 -28.81 -9.67
C LYS A 668 -12.28 -27.69 -10.64
N TYR A 669 -12.82 -26.58 -10.15
CA TYR A 669 -13.29 -25.48 -10.99
C TYR A 669 -12.16 -24.76 -11.75
N THR A 670 -10.98 -24.77 -11.21
CA THR A 670 -9.83 -24.07 -11.79
C THR A 670 -8.79 -25.01 -12.39
N GLY A 671 -8.97 -26.31 -12.22
CA GLY A 671 -7.95 -27.30 -12.55
C GLY A 671 -6.71 -27.25 -11.65
N ILE A 672 -6.82 -26.60 -10.49
CA ILE A 672 -5.80 -26.52 -9.44
C ILE A 672 -6.43 -26.92 -8.09
N LYS A 673 -5.61 -27.36 -7.15
CA LYS A 673 -6.12 -27.90 -5.89
C LYS A 673 -6.77 -26.84 -5.01
N LEU A 674 -6.16 -25.63 -4.98
CA LEU A 674 -6.69 -24.49 -4.26
C LEU A 674 -7.08 -23.41 -5.29
N PRO A 675 -8.34 -23.01 -5.36
CA PRO A 675 -8.80 -22.05 -6.35
C PRO A 675 -8.17 -20.68 -6.14
N ILE A 676 -7.92 -19.99 -7.24
CA ILE A 676 -7.43 -18.60 -7.27
C ILE A 676 -8.58 -17.73 -7.73
N ASN A 677 -8.99 -16.79 -6.88
CA ASN A 677 -10.11 -15.90 -7.14
C ASN A 677 -9.71 -14.62 -7.87
N TYR A 678 -8.44 -14.27 -7.87
CA TYR A 678 -7.95 -12.97 -8.33
C TYR A 678 -7.01 -13.12 -9.53
N PRO A 679 -7.04 -12.18 -10.48
CA PRO A 679 -6.11 -12.21 -11.60
C PRO A 679 -4.69 -11.95 -11.08
N MET A 680 -3.73 -12.72 -11.55
CA MET A 680 -2.31 -12.60 -11.21
C MET A 680 -1.51 -12.27 -12.46
N PRO A 681 -0.34 -11.59 -12.34
CA PRO A 681 0.60 -11.51 -13.43
C PRO A 681 0.97 -12.91 -13.93
N LYS A 682 1.09 -13.07 -15.24
CA LYS A 682 1.35 -14.40 -15.84
C LYS A 682 2.65 -15.03 -15.34
N VAL A 683 3.68 -14.22 -15.13
CA VAL A 683 4.95 -14.70 -14.62
C VAL A 683 4.84 -15.27 -13.20
N LEU A 684 4.03 -14.65 -12.36
CA LEU A 684 3.70 -15.15 -11.02
C LEU A 684 2.85 -16.43 -11.12
N PHE A 685 1.79 -16.39 -11.93
CA PHE A 685 0.88 -17.53 -12.12
C PHE A 685 1.63 -18.80 -12.56
N ASP A 686 2.54 -18.69 -13.51
CA ASP A 686 3.32 -19.83 -14.04
C ASP A 686 4.29 -20.41 -12.99
N ASN A 687 4.73 -19.61 -12.00
CA ASN A 687 5.71 -20.00 -11.00
C ASN A 687 5.12 -20.21 -9.60
N THR A 688 3.79 -20.13 -9.43
CA THR A 688 3.11 -20.35 -8.14
C THR A 688 2.79 -21.83 -7.93
N SER A 689 2.99 -22.34 -6.71
CA SER A 689 2.55 -23.67 -6.29
C SER A 689 1.01 -23.73 -6.25
N ARG A 690 0.43 -24.78 -6.84
CA ARG A 690 -1.02 -24.98 -6.88
C ARG A 690 -1.55 -25.84 -5.72
N GLU A 691 -0.66 -26.33 -4.88
CA GLU A 691 -1.00 -27.16 -3.73
C GLU A 691 -0.80 -26.44 -2.39
N PHE A 692 -0.17 -25.23 -2.40
CA PHE A 692 0.10 -24.44 -1.22
C PHE A 692 -0.98 -23.39 -1.02
N ALA A 693 -1.61 -23.37 0.16
CA ALA A 693 -2.63 -22.40 0.51
C ALA A 693 -2.03 -21.01 0.69
N THR A 694 -2.70 -19.98 0.17
CA THR A 694 -2.43 -18.57 0.48
C THR A 694 -3.00 -18.21 1.86
N TYR A 695 -3.24 -16.90 2.13
CA TYR A 695 -3.82 -16.44 3.39
C TYR A 695 -5.17 -17.12 3.65
N ASN A 696 -5.24 -17.86 4.71
CA ASN A 696 -6.45 -18.39 5.33
C ASN A 696 -6.04 -19.02 6.67
N THR A 697 -6.41 -18.41 7.78
CA THR A 697 -6.05 -18.88 9.13
C THR A 697 -6.76 -20.18 9.55
N SER A 698 -7.78 -20.60 8.79
CA SER A 698 -8.39 -21.93 8.98
C SER A 698 -7.48 -23.07 8.50
N VAL A 699 -6.56 -22.78 7.58
CA VAL A 699 -5.62 -23.77 7.05
C VAL A 699 -4.34 -23.77 7.91
N PRO A 700 -3.96 -24.90 8.53
CA PRO A 700 -2.76 -24.98 9.33
C PRO A 700 -1.49 -24.65 8.56
N ASP A 701 -0.56 -23.91 9.16
CA ASP A 701 0.78 -23.70 8.59
C ASP A 701 1.57 -25.02 8.49
N GLN A 702 1.22 -26.01 9.32
CA GLN A 702 1.77 -27.36 9.18
C GLN A 702 1.40 -28.00 7.85
N PHE A 703 0.15 -27.82 7.38
CA PHE A 703 -0.26 -28.28 6.05
C PHE A 703 0.50 -27.57 4.94
N ARG A 704 0.71 -26.26 5.06
CA ARG A 704 1.53 -25.48 4.12
C ARG A 704 2.94 -26.04 4.04
N MET A 705 3.53 -26.37 5.17
CA MET A 705 4.87 -26.98 5.23
C MET A 705 4.90 -28.40 4.65
N ASP A 706 3.85 -29.21 4.82
CA ASP A 706 3.77 -30.53 4.20
C ASP A 706 3.75 -30.43 2.67
N MET A 707 3.00 -29.46 2.11
CA MET A 707 2.95 -29.21 0.67
C MET A 707 4.30 -28.72 0.13
N PHE A 708 4.95 -27.80 0.86
CA PHE A 708 6.31 -27.33 0.50
C PHE A 708 7.32 -28.46 0.55
N GLN A 709 7.35 -29.25 1.63
CA GLN A 709 8.29 -30.36 1.80
C GLN A 709 8.13 -31.40 0.69
N LYS A 710 6.89 -31.74 0.34
CA LYS A 710 6.58 -32.68 -0.76
C LYS A 710 7.17 -32.16 -2.08
N GLU A 711 6.88 -30.91 -2.46
CA GLU A 711 7.42 -30.34 -3.70
C GLU A 711 8.95 -30.22 -3.66
N PHE A 712 9.54 -29.87 -2.52
CA PHE A 712 10.98 -29.78 -2.30
C PHE A 712 11.68 -31.11 -2.54
N GLU A 713 11.16 -32.20 -1.97
CA GLU A 713 11.71 -33.55 -2.13
C GLU A 713 11.55 -34.08 -3.55
N GLU A 714 10.36 -33.89 -4.13
CA GLU A 714 10.03 -34.45 -5.45
C GLU A 714 10.75 -33.74 -6.62
N ARG A 715 10.99 -32.46 -6.54
CA ARG A 715 11.55 -31.66 -7.63
C ARG A 715 13.04 -31.42 -7.46
N TRP A 716 13.47 -30.93 -6.31
CA TRP A 716 14.80 -30.37 -6.12
C TRP A 716 15.75 -31.30 -5.39
N LEU A 717 15.34 -31.88 -4.27
CA LEU A 717 16.17 -32.84 -3.53
C LEU A 717 16.40 -34.11 -4.35
N SER A 718 15.42 -34.53 -5.15
CA SER A 718 15.55 -35.63 -6.09
C SER A 718 16.49 -35.33 -7.29
N GLY A 719 16.85 -34.07 -7.50
CA GLY A 719 17.66 -33.62 -8.65
C GLY A 719 16.92 -33.57 -9.99
N LYS A 720 15.58 -33.69 -10.00
CA LYS A 720 14.79 -33.57 -11.25
C LYS A 720 14.89 -32.17 -11.85
N GLU A 721 14.92 -31.17 -10.98
CA GLU A 721 15.03 -29.76 -11.36
C GLU A 721 16.08 -29.07 -10.49
N PRO A 722 16.73 -28.00 -10.99
CA PRO A 722 17.64 -27.22 -10.19
C PRO A 722 16.84 -26.44 -9.12
N PHE A 723 17.40 -26.31 -7.92
CA PHE A 723 16.78 -25.52 -6.84
C PHE A 723 16.62 -24.06 -7.28
N PRO A 724 15.49 -23.38 -6.97
CA PRO A 724 15.26 -22.00 -7.38
C PRO A 724 16.31 -21.03 -6.83
N ASP A 725 16.56 -19.96 -7.56
CA ASP A 725 17.40 -18.86 -7.09
C ASP A 725 16.66 -18.08 -6.00
N ILE A 726 15.32 -17.94 -6.11
CA ILE A 726 14.46 -17.29 -5.11
C ILE A 726 13.20 -18.11 -4.84
N ILE A 727 12.84 -18.23 -3.57
CA ILE A 727 11.54 -18.73 -3.12
C ILE A 727 10.85 -17.62 -2.33
N THR A 728 9.60 -17.31 -2.66
CA THR A 728 8.71 -16.46 -1.85
C THR A 728 7.66 -17.34 -1.19
N MET A 729 7.43 -17.16 0.11
CA MET A 729 6.53 -18.01 0.90
C MET A 729 5.77 -17.19 1.93
N MET A 730 4.47 -17.48 2.08
CA MET A 730 3.64 -16.93 3.13
C MET A 730 3.32 -17.99 4.19
N LEU A 731 3.50 -17.65 5.45
CA LEU A 731 3.08 -18.43 6.62
C LEU A 731 2.23 -17.52 7.52
N PRO A 732 0.89 -17.46 7.34
CA PRO A 732 0.09 -16.38 7.91
C PRO A 732 -0.56 -16.70 9.27
N ASN A 733 -0.36 -17.89 9.85
CA ASN A 733 -1.19 -18.28 11.01
C ASN A 733 -0.87 -17.51 12.30
N ASP A 734 0.21 -16.76 12.37
CA ASP A 734 0.42 -15.84 13.50
C ASP A 734 -0.51 -14.62 13.51
N HIS A 735 -1.28 -14.38 12.44
CA HIS A 735 -2.44 -13.49 12.49
C HIS A 735 -3.39 -13.84 13.64
N GLY A 736 -3.54 -15.13 13.89
CA GLY A 736 -4.48 -15.61 14.89
C GLY A 736 -5.93 -15.72 14.36
N SER A 737 -6.77 -16.43 15.08
CA SER A 737 -8.19 -16.57 14.82
C SER A 737 -8.91 -17.13 16.03
N GLY A 738 -10.21 -17.43 15.91
CA GLY A 738 -11.04 -18.03 16.96
C GLY A 738 -10.54 -19.42 17.41
N GLU A 739 -10.82 -19.76 18.66
CA GLU A 739 -10.42 -21.05 19.24
C GLU A 739 -11.16 -22.23 18.60
N ARG A 740 -10.42 -23.28 18.25
CA ARG A 740 -10.91 -24.53 17.65
C ARG A 740 -10.32 -25.73 18.40
N PRO A 741 -10.81 -26.05 19.63
CA PRO A 741 -10.18 -27.08 20.50
C PRO A 741 -10.15 -28.49 19.89
N ASP A 742 -11.17 -28.85 19.14
CA ASP A 742 -11.29 -30.17 18.51
C ASP A 742 -10.33 -30.32 17.31
N ASP A 743 -9.89 -29.20 16.75
CA ASP A 743 -9.00 -29.08 15.60
C ASP A 743 -7.56 -28.72 15.99
N GLY A 744 -7.20 -28.89 17.24
CA GLY A 744 -5.83 -28.65 17.72
C GLY A 744 -5.51 -27.22 18.13
N TYR A 745 -6.46 -26.27 18.06
CA TYR A 745 -6.31 -24.85 18.42
C TYR A 745 -7.17 -24.48 19.63
N PRO A 746 -6.87 -24.98 20.84
CA PRO A 746 -7.68 -24.69 22.04
C PRO A 746 -7.47 -23.30 22.64
N PHE A 747 -6.52 -22.51 22.11
CA PHE A 747 -6.17 -21.17 22.55
C PHE A 747 -5.87 -20.29 21.35
N TRP A 748 -5.98 -18.98 21.50
CA TRP A 748 -5.44 -18.02 20.52
C TRP A 748 -3.93 -18.29 20.27
N GLY A 749 -3.15 -18.49 21.33
CA GLY A 749 -1.72 -18.79 21.21
C GLY A 749 -1.38 -20.07 20.42
N SER A 750 -2.39 -20.90 20.10
CA SER A 750 -2.20 -22.09 19.26
C SER A 750 -1.76 -21.72 17.85
N TYR A 751 -2.30 -20.63 17.30
CA TYR A 751 -1.94 -20.12 15.97
C TYR A 751 -0.49 -19.63 15.93
N MET A 752 -0.04 -18.97 16.99
CA MET A 752 1.36 -18.53 17.15
C MET A 752 2.31 -19.71 17.17
N SER A 753 1.92 -20.79 17.89
CA SER A 753 2.71 -22.01 17.99
C SER A 753 2.69 -22.83 16.70
N ASP A 754 1.59 -22.83 15.94
CA ASP A 754 1.52 -23.43 14.60
C ASP A 754 2.52 -22.76 13.64
N ASN A 755 2.45 -21.42 13.54
CA ASN A 755 3.35 -20.62 12.72
C ASN A 755 4.83 -20.80 13.14
N ASP A 756 5.12 -20.77 14.43
CA ASP A 756 6.47 -20.96 14.96
C ASP A 756 7.07 -22.32 14.58
N LEU A 757 6.27 -23.39 14.72
CA LEU A 757 6.69 -24.73 14.34
C LEU A 757 6.90 -24.85 12.83
N ALA A 758 6.06 -24.21 12.03
CA ALA A 758 6.21 -24.19 10.57
C ALA A 758 7.53 -23.52 10.15
N LEU A 759 7.88 -22.36 10.71
CA LEU A 759 9.17 -21.73 10.48
C LEU A 759 10.33 -22.63 10.94
N GLY A 760 10.20 -23.25 12.11
CA GLY A 760 11.21 -24.23 12.61
C GLY A 760 11.44 -25.38 11.62
N ARG A 761 10.37 -25.99 11.11
CA ARG A 761 10.39 -27.05 10.09
C ARG A 761 11.02 -26.63 8.78
N LEU A 762 10.71 -25.40 8.32
CA LEU A 762 11.32 -24.84 7.11
C LEU A 762 12.85 -24.77 7.26
N VAL A 763 13.32 -24.16 8.36
CA VAL A 763 14.77 -24.02 8.59
C VAL A 763 15.43 -25.39 8.81
N GLU A 764 14.78 -26.33 9.49
CA GLU A 764 15.26 -27.70 9.63
C GLU A 764 15.43 -28.37 8.27
N LEU A 765 14.39 -28.37 7.43
CA LEU A 765 14.39 -29.01 6.11
C LEU A 765 15.52 -28.45 5.22
N ILE A 766 15.63 -27.13 5.14
CA ILE A 766 16.64 -26.48 4.28
C ILE A 766 18.06 -26.69 4.85
N SER A 767 18.25 -26.58 6.17
CA SER A 767 19.57 -26.69 6.79
C SER A 767 20.16 -28.11 6.73
N HIS A 768 19.34 -29.14 6.55
CA HIS A 768 19.76 -30.52 6.34
C HIS A 768 19.93 -30.88 4.86
N SER A 769 19.66 -29.96 3.95
CA SER A 769 19.77 -30.17 2.50
C SER A 769 21.18 -29.82 1.97
N PRO A 770 21.53 -30.30 0.77
CA PRO A 770 22.77 -29.92 0.09
C PRO A 770 22.84 -28.43 -0.28
N PHE A 771 21.70 -27.73 -0.33
CA PHE A 771 21.60 -26.33 -0.75
C PHE A 771 21.96 -25.34 0.39
N TRP A 772 21.96 -25.81 1.65
CA TRP A 772 22.14 -24.98 2.83
C TRP A 772 23.32 -24.02 2.77
N LYS A 773 24.49 -24.51 2.34
CA LYS A 773 25.73 -23.73 2.34
C LYS A 773 25.69 -22.45 1.49
N GLU A 774 24.76 -22.37 0.55
CA GLU A 774 24.58 -21.27 -0.39
C GLU A 774 23.22 -20.60 -0.25
N THR A 775 22.52 -20.83 0.89
CA THR A 775 21.16 -20.34 1.15
C THR A 775 21.14 -19.29 2.28
N VAL A 776 20.28 -18.27 2.11
CA VAL A 776 19.82 -17.39 3.19
C VAL A 776 18.30 -17.37 3.22
N ILE A 777 17.72 -17.34 4.42
CA ILE A 777 16.29 -17.20 4.66
C ILE A 777 16.07 -15.85 5.34
N PHE A 778 15.23 -14.98 4.74
CA PHE A 778 14.73 -13.77 5.37
C PHE A 778 13.30 -14.00 5.86
N VAL A 779 12.99 -13.49 7.06
CA VAL A 779 11.66 -13.60 7.67
C VAL A 779 11.21 -12.22 8.11
N THR A 780 9.98 -11.85 7.75
CA THR A 780 9.35 -10.57 8.10
C THR A 780 7.84 -10.71 8.18
N GLU A 781 7.18 -9.68 8.72
CA GLU A 781 5.73 -9.53 8.71
C GLU A 781 5.30 -8.60 7.57
N ASP A 782 4.00 -8.61 7.24
CA ASP A 782 3.38 -7.69 6.27
C ASP A 782 3.05 -6.32 6.90
N ASP A 783 2.60 -6.30 8.13
CA ASP A 783 2.46 -5.12 8.99
C ASP A 783 2.69 -5.47 10.46
N ALA A 784 2.62 -4.49 11.35
CA ALA A 784 2.71 -4.68 12.80
C ALA A 784 1.35 -4.51 13.49
N GLN A 785 0.33 -4.13 12.72
CA GLN A 785 -1.06 -3.95 13.12
C GLN A 785 -1.27 -3.02 14.34
N GLY A 786 -2.06 -3.43 15.29
CA GLY A 786 -2.37 -2.67 16.50
C GLY A 786 -1.69 -3.20 17.76
N TYR A 787 -0.80 -4.17 17.65
CA TYR A 787 -0.09 -4.75 18.78
C TYR A 787 0.99 -3.80 19.28
N ARG A 788 1.32 -3.93 20.57
CA ARG A 788 2.06 -2.90 21.29
C ARG A 788 3.56 -2.93 21.02
N ASP A 789 4.11 -1.73 20.78
CA ASP A 789 5.54 -1.49 20.66
C ASP A 789 5.92 -0.14 21.27
N THR A 790 7.06 -0.10 21.98
CA THR A 790 7.51 1.09 22.73
C THR A 790 8.31 2.08 21.91
N VAL A 791 8.64 1.77 20.66
CA VAL A 791 9.41 2.63 19.75
C VAL A 791 8.52 3.25 18.70
N ASP A 792 7.80 2.42 17.95
CA ASP A 792 6.87 2.87 16.92
C ASP A 792 5.88 1.74 16.59
N ALA A 793 4.63 2.09 16.29
CA ALA A 793 3.59 1.11 15.99
C ALA A 793 3.89 0.28 14.71
N HIS A 794 4.76 0.75 13.81
CA HIS A 794 5.20 0.00 12.63
C HIS A 794 6.37 -0.95 12.92
N ARG A 795 6.97 -0.91 14.13
CA ARG A 795 8.15 -1.74 14.39
C ARG A 795 7.80 -3.21 14.48
N SER A 796 8.46 -4.02 13.65
CA SER A 796 8.17 -5.44 13.50
C SER A 796 9.43 -6.29 13.47
N ILE A 797 9.31 -7.55 13.05
CA ILE A 797 10.42 -8.50 13.04
C ILE A 797 11.13 -8.54 11.69
N CYS A 798 12.47 -8.64 11.75
CA CYS A 798 13.29 -8.95 10.60
C CYS A 798 14.38 -9.92 11.03
N MET A 799 14.44 -11.11 10.39
CA MET A 799 15.44 -12.12 10.66
C MET A 799 16.21 -12.46 9.39
N ALA A 800 17.52 -12.64 9.52
CA ALA A 800 18.35 -13.28 8.50
C ALA A 800 18.90 -14.59 9.06
N ILE A 801 18.71 -15.72 8.34
CA ILE A 801 19.03 -17.07 8.80
C ILE A 801 19.87 -17.74 7.71
N GLY A 802 21.07 -18.20 8.03
CA GLY A 802 21.90 -18.88 7.04
C GLY A 802 23.36 -19.03 7.47
N PRO A 803 24.15 -19.80 6.72
CA PRO A 803 25.56 -20.06 7.07
C PRO A 803 26.44 -18.81 7.08
N TYR A 804 26.14 -17.82 6.25
CA TYR A 804 26.86 -16.54 6.17
C TYR A 804 26.34 -15.49 7.14
N VAL A 805 25.34 -15.80 7.96
CA VAL A 805 24.75 -14.86 8.91
C VAL A 805 25.49 -14.87 10.24
N LYS A 806 25.72 -13.69 10.81
CA LYS A 806 26.38 -13.51 12.10
C LYS A 806 25.61 -14.22 13.21
N PRO A 807 26.28 -14.96 14.10
CA PRO A 807 25.62 -15.67 15.18
C PRO A 807 25.20 -14.72 16.31
N GLY A 808 23.91 -14.79 16.71
CA GLY A 808 23.36 -14.03 17.84
C GLY A 808 23.55 -12.51 17.70
N TYR A 809 23.47 -12.00 16.50
CA TYR A 809 23.71 -10.58 16.20
C TYR A 809 22.39 -9.81 16.17
N VAL A 810 22.34 -8.68 16.83
CA VAL A 810 21.25 -7.71 16.73
C VAL A 810 21.74 -6.51 15.93
N SER A 811 21.14 -6.26 14.77
CA SER A 811 21.40 -5.08 13.98
C SER A 811 20.61 -3.90 14.52
N HIS A 812 21.26 -2.74 14.62
CA HIS A 812 20.65 -1.46 14.99
C HIS A 812 20.54 -0.51 13.80
N GLN A 813 20.87 -0.97 12.59
CA GLN A 813 20.65 -0.18 11.38
C GLN A 813 19.16 0.02 11.17
N HIS A 814 18.78 1.24 10.79
CA HIS A 814 17.40 1.54 10.41
C HIS A 814 17.10 0.87 9.07
N VAL A 815 16.20 -0.09 9.09
CA VAL A 815 15.84 -0.92 7.94
C VAL A 815 14.32 -1.12 7.88
N SER A 816 13.80 -1.41 6.69
CA SER A 816 12.38 -1.68 6.46
C SER A 816 12.19 -2.86 5.51
N MET A 817 10.96 -3.16 5.13
CA MET A 817 10.63 -4.19 4.13
C MET A 817 11.46 -4.02 2.86
N SER A 818 11.58 -2.78 2.39
CA SER A 818 12.35 -2.43 1.20
C SER A 818 13.85 -2.75 1.34
N SER A 819 14.39 -2.80 2.56
CA SER A 819 15.79 -3.19 2.84
C SER A 819 16.04 -4.67 2.56
N ILE A 820 15.04 -5.53 2.83
CA ILE A 820 15.09 -6.96 2.51
C ILE A 820 15.12 -7.13 0.99
N LEU A 821 14.23 -6.45 0.28
CA LEU A 821 14.18 -6.50 -1.20
C LEU A 821 15.49 -6.04 -1.81
N LYS A 822 16.04 -4.90 -1.36
CA LYS A 822 17.34 -4.43 -1.80
C LYS A 822 18.45 -5.47 -1.59
N THR A 823 18.48 -6.10 -0.42
CA THR A 823 19.49 -7.12 -0.10
C THR A 823 19.38 -8.32 -1.02
N MET A 824 18.16 -8.81 -1.29
CA MET A 824 17.89 -9.88 -2.24
C MET A 824 18.34 -9.51 -3.66
N PHE A 825 18.06 -8.29 -4.10
CA PHE A 825 18.47 -7.80 -5.43
C PHE A 825 20.00 -7.72 -5.55
N LEU A 826 20.68 -7.18 -4.54
CA LEU A 826 22.14 -7.11 -4.52
C LEU A 826 22.80 -8.49 -4.54
N ILE A 827 22.28 -9.48 -3.78
CA ILE A 827 22.76 -10.88 -3.78
C ILE A 827 22.71 -11.46 -5.21
N HIS A 828 21.65 -11.18 -5.95
CA HIS A 828 21.45 -11.68 -7.30
C HIS A 828 21.92 -10.73 -8.42
N GLY A 829 22.53 -9.59 -8.07
CA GLY A 829 23.06 -8.63 -9.03
C GLY A 829 21.98 -7.89 -9.83
N LEU A 830 20.77 -7.76 -9.28
CA LEU A 830 19.68 -6.99 -9.88
C LEU A 830 19.81 -5.49 -9.51
N PRO A 831 19.42 -4.57 -10.40
CA PRO A 831 19.29 -3.15 -10.09
C PRO A 831 18.09 -2.91 -9.15
N ALA A 832 17.95 -1.67 -8.66
CA ALA A 832 16.76 -1.26 -7.93
C ALA A 832 15.50 -1.39 -8.79
N LEU A 833 14.39 -1.81 -8.16
CA LEU A 833 13.07 -1.87 -8.79
C LEU A 833 12.42 -0.47 -8.80
N ASN A 834 12.51 0.24 -7.68
CA ASN A 834 12.01 1.60 -7.50
C ASN A 834 12.82 2.34 -6.41
N GLN A 835 12.40 3.56 -6.04
CA GLN A 835 13.11 4.37 -5.06
C GLN A 835 13.07 3.78 -3.63
N TYR A 836 12.07 2.99 -3.31
CA TYR A 836 11.95 2.47 -1.95
C TYR A 836 13.04 1.44 -1.67
N ASP A 837 13.19 0.42 -2.49
CA ASP A 837 14.32 -0.50 -2.38
C ASP A 837 15.65 0.16 -2.76
N GLY A 838 15.66 1.05 -3.77
CA GLY A 838 16.86 1.76 -4.21
C GLY A 838 17.48 2.61 -3.10
N PHE A 839 16.67 3.36 -2.35
CA PHE A 839 17.14 4.26 -1.28
C PHE A 839 17.24 3.59 0.10
N ALA A 840 16.71 2.38 0.29
CA ALA A 840 16.80 1.67 1.54
C ALA A 840 18.26 1.39 1.96
N THR A 841 18.48 1.19 3.25
CA THR A 841 19.72 0.61 3.79
C THR A 841 19.67 -0.92 3.63
N ASP A 842 20.70 -1.54 3.07
CA ASP A 842 20.74 -3.01 2.93
C ASP A 842 21.14 -3.70 4.26
N LEU A 843 20.90 -5.02 4.36
CA LEU A 843 21.15 -5.81 5.56
C LEU A 843 22.59 -6.38 5.64
N SER A 844 23.54 -5.79 4.94
CA SER A 844 24.91 -6.34 4.85
C SER A 844 25.63 -6.45 6.20
N ASP A 845 25.28 -5.60 7.17
CA ASP A 845 25.84 -5.65 8.52
C ASP A 845 25.52 -6.95 9.28
N MET A 846 24.51 -7.71 8.84
CA MET A 846 24.14 -9.00 9.42
C MET A 846 25.01 -10.17 8.94
N PHE A 847 25.93 -9.96 7.96
CA PHE A 847 26.61 -11.05 7.28
C PHE A 847 28.09 -11.20 7.64
N LEU A 848 28.59 -12.45 7.51
CA LEU A 848 29.97 -12.86 7.62
C LEU A 848 30.59 -13.09 6.25
N MET A 849 31.91 -12.94 6.14
CA MET A 849 32.66 -13.25 4.91
C MET A 849 32.72 -14.74 4.57
N THR A 850 32.54 -15.60 5.56
CA THR A 850 32.64 -17.06 5.45
C THR A 850 31.43 -17.75 6.07
N PRO A 851 31.05 -18.96 5.60
CA PRO A 851 29.86 -19.65 6.09
C PRO A 851 30.11 -20.32 7.48
N ASP A 852 30.47 -19.53 8.48
CA ASP A 852 30.87 -20.03 9.77
C ASP A 852 29.71 -20.55 10.63
N ASN A 853 28.46 -20.19 10.26
CA ASN A 853 27.22 -20.59 10.96
C ASN A 853 26.47 -21.70 10.22
N ALA A 854 27.20 -22.68 9.65
CA ALA A 854 26.65 -23.71 8.75
C ALA A 854 26.04 -24.95 9.43
N LYS A 855 26.11 -25.07 10.77
CA LYS A 855 25.56 -26.24 11.48
C LYS A 855 24.04 -26.34 11.18
N PRO A 856 23.49 -27.54 10.85
CA PRO A 856 22.04 -27.71 10.69
C PRO A 856 21.24 -27.31 11.92
N TYR A 857 20.02 -26.84 11.70
CA TYR A 857 19.05 -26.51 12.73
C TYR A 857 18.08 -27.70 12.93
N ASN A 858 17.66 -27.94 14.15
CA ASN A 858 16.58 -28.86 14.44
C ASN A 858 15.45 -28.05 15.07
N ALA A 859 14.23 -28.21 14.56
CA ALA A 859 13.06 -27.51 15.07
C ALA A 859 12.79 -27.86 16.53
N TRP A 860 12.47 -26.85 17.32
CA TRP A 860 12.01 -27.04 18.69
C TRP A 860 10.54 -27.44 18.67
N PRO A 861 10.14 -28.45 19.47
CA PRO A 861 8.74 -28.78 19.60
C PRO A 861 8.00 -27.65 20.33
N VAL A 862 6.77 -27.40 19.92
CA VAL A 862 5.83 -26.53 20.63
C VAL A 862 5.14 -27.26 21.76
N ASN A 863 4.50 -26.54 22.68
CA ASN A 863 3.73 -27.16 23.76
C ASN A 863 2.44 -27.81 23.20
N ALA A 864 2.36 -29.14 23.26
CA ALA A 864 1.22 -29.90 22.73
C ALA A 864 -0.12 -29.64 23.47
N GLU A 865 -0.10 -29.06 24.68
CA GLU A 865 -1.33 -28.64 25.37
C GLU A 865 -1.88 -27.32 24.79
N VAL A 866 -1.02 -26.50 24.13
CA VAL A 866 -1.37 -25.24 23.50
C VAL A 866 -1.70 -25.45 22.02
N PHE A 867 -0.85 -26.20 21.31
CA PHE A 867 -1.10 -26.57 19.90
C PHE A 867 -0.71 -28.02 19.66
N ASP A 868 -1.65 -28.81 19.16
CA ASP A 868 -1.44 -30.21 18.82
C ASP A 868 -1.45 -30.40 17.29
N PRO A 869 -0.29 -30.43 16.63
CA PRO A 869 -0.21 -30.53 15.18
C PRO A 869 -0.78 -31.86 14.62
N GLN A 870 -0.98 -32.87 15.47
CA GLN A 870 -1.56 -34.14 15.04
C GLN A 870 -3.10 -34.10 14.99
N LYS A 871 -3.70 -33.05 15.56
CA LYS A 871 -5.14 -32.81 15.51
C LYS A 871 -5.54 -31.76 14.48
N ALA A 872 -4.56 -31.00 13.98
CA ALA A 872 -4.82 -30.01 12.94
C ALA A 872 -5.19 -30.73 11.64
N PHE A 873 -6.41 -30.52 11.18
CA PHE A 873 -6.97 -31.22 10.03
C PHE A 873 -6.33 -30.79 8.71
N ASP A 874 -6.19 -31.75 7.79
CA ASP A 874 -5.91 -31.47 6.40
C ASP A 874 -7.14 -30.83 5.76
N PRO A 875 -7.04 -29.59 5.23
CA PRO A 875 -8.18 -28.89 4.64
C PRO A 875 -8.71 -29.55 3.35
N LEU A 876 -8.01 -30.55 2.80
CA LEU A 876 -8.44 -31.34 1.67
C LEU A 876 -9.13 -32.65 2.11
N ASP A 877 -9.24 -32.92 3.41
CA ASP A 877 -9.98 -34.05 3.94
C ASP A 877 -11.49 -33.78 3.82
N GLU A 878 -12.28 -34.82 3.46
CA GLU A 878 -13.73 -34.75 3.35
C GLU A 878 -14.43 -34.46 4.71
N GLU A 879 -13.73 -34.75 5.83
CA GLU A 879 -14.20 -34.49 7.19
C GLU A 879 -13.93 -33.07 7.68
N PHE A 880 -13.17 -32.23 6.92
CA PHE A 880 -12.86 -30.86 7.32
C PHE A 880 -14.11 -29.98 7.30
N ASP A 881 -14.51 -29.50 8.45
CA ASP A 881 -15.67 -28.62 8.58
C ASP A 881 -15.29 -27.15 8.35
N TRP A 882 -15.27 -26.73 7.11
CA TRP A 882 -14.97 -25.35 6.69
C TRP A 882 -15.87 -24.34 7.39
N LYS A 883 -17.15 -24.66 7.62
CA LYS A 883 -18.07 -23.72 8.27
C LYS A 883 -17.72 -23.49 9.73
N ALA A 884 -17.34 -24.55 10.46
CA ALA A 884 -16.85 -24.41 11.83
C ALA A 884 -15.47 -23.72 11.90
N ALA A 885 -14.62 -23.97 10.89
CA ALA A 885 -13.28 -23.39 10.83
C ALA A 885 -13.29 -21.88 10.57
N THR A 886 -14.35 -21.34 10.00
CA THR A 886 -14.43 -19.96 9.49
C THR A 886 -15.40 -19.06 10.25
N GLU A 887 -15.69 -19.39 11.47
CA GLU A 887 -16.32 -18.42 12.36
C GLU A 887 -15.33 -17.25 12.56
N TYR A 888 -15.49 -16.24 11.69
CA TYR A 888 -14.60 -15.09 11.59
C TYR A 888 -14.57 -14.32 12.91
N VAL A 889 -13.39 -14.12 13.43
CA VAL A 889 -13.10 -13.19 14.54
C VAL A 889 -12.23 -12.10 13.96
N ASP A 890 -12.75 -10.87 13.94
CA ASP A 890 -11.98 -9.71 13.53
C ASP A 890 -10.96 -9.36 14.61
N VAL A 891 -9.81 -10.03 14.54
CA VAL A 891 -8.70 -9.83 15.49
C VAL A 891 -8.00 -8.48 15.30
N ASP A 892 -8.32 -7.78 14.22
CA ASP A 892 -7.72 -6.50 13.81
C ASP A 892 -8.57 -5.32 14.29
N SER A 893 -9.82 -5.59 14.69
CA SER A 893 -10.68 -4.51 15.18
C SER A 893 -10.13 -3.89 16.45
N GLN A 894 -10.28 -2.57 16.59
CA GLN A 894 -9.88 -1.86 17.80
C GLN A 894 -10.65 -2.43 19.04
N GLU A 895 -11.88 -2.90 18.85
CA GLU A 895 -12.67 -3.56 19.91
C GLU A 895 -11.98 -4.84 20.40
N TYR A 896 -11.44 -5.65 19.47
CA TYR A 896 -10.70 -6.86 19.83
C TYR A 896 -9.37 -6.53 20.49
N LEU A 897 -8.62 -5.57 19.96
CA LEU A 897 -7.34 -5.11 20.51
C LEU A 897 -7.52 -4.50 21.90
N ASP A 898 -8.60 -3.78 22.16
CA ASP A 898 -8.92 -3.18 23.47
C ASP A 898 -9.32 -4.22 24.54
N THR A 899 -9.89 -5.35 24.14
CA THR A 899 -10.31 -6.39 25.10
C THR A 899 -9.15 -7.17 25.67
N ASP A 900 -7.98 -7.19 24.97
CA ASP A 900 -6.86 -8.11 25.24
C ASP A 900 -7.36 -9.49 25.73
N PRO A 901 -8.11 -10.25 24.88
CA PRO A 901 -8.86 -11.42 25.31
C PRO A 901 -7.96 -12.53 25.88
N TYR A 902 -6.65 -12.38 25.76
CA TYR A 902 -5.64 -13.35 26.21
C TYR A 902 -4.79 -12.84 27.37
N GLY A 903 -5.27 -11.75 28.00
CA GLY A 903 -4.96 -11.34 29.35
C GLY A 903 -3.53 -11.32 29.78
N HIS A 904 -2.86 -10.20 29.58
CA HIS A 904 -1.84 -9.74 30.50
C HIS A 904 -2.25 -8.43 31.16
N SER A 905 -3.40 -8.42 31.82
CA SER A 905 -3.68 -7.49 32.90
C SER A 905 -2.83 -7.89 34.11
N GLY A 906 -1.51 -7.79 33.98
CA GLY A 906 -0.65 -7.50 35.12
C GLY A 906 -1.00 -6.10 35.53
N GLU A 907 -1.97 -5.98 36.47
CA GLU A 907 -2.22 -4.81 37.30
C GLU A 907 -2.12 -3.41 36.69
N ALA A 908 -2.88 -3.14 35.60
CA ALA A 908 -3.35 -1.79 35.31
C ALA A 908 -4.83 -1.92 34.94
N GLY A 909 -5.68 -1.72 35.95
CA GLY A 909 -7.11 -1.96 35.87
C GLY A 909 -7.76 -1.20 34.74
N HIS A 910 -8.11 -1.88 33.67
CA HIS A 910 -9.20 -1.50 32.81
C HIS A 910 -10.36 -2.46 33.09
N ALA A 911 -11.27 -2.02 33.95
CA ALA A 911 -12.57 -2.62 34.05
C ALA A 911 -13.25 -2.50 32.67
N PRO A 912 -13.93 -3.57 32.17
CA PRO A 912 -14.72 -3.45 30.95
C PRO A 912 -15.67 -2.28 31.09
N ARG A 913 -15.70 -1.38 30.11
CA ARG A 913 -16.68 -0.29 30.07
C ARG A 913 -18.06 -0.92 30.00
N GLY A 914 -18.70 -1.03 31.12
CA GLY A 914 -20.04 -1.59 31.26
C GLY A 914 -21.00 -0.86 30.34
N GLU A 915 -21.84 -1.62 29.69
CA GLU A 915 -23.06 -1.18 29.04
C GLU A 915 -23.76 -0.08 29.85
N LYS A 916 -23.86 1.10 29.28
CA LYS A 916 -24.92 2.05 29.60
C LYS A 916 -25.47 2.70 28.34
#